data_355ffb0a67d77db484bb2ce4ba53b078
#
_entry.id   355ffb0a67d77db484bb2ce4ba53b078
#
_cell.length_a   1.000
_cell.length_b   1.000
_cell.length_c   1.000
_cell.angle_alpha   90.00
_cell.angle_beta   90.00
_cell.angle_gamma   90.00
#
_symmetry.space_group_name_H-M   'P 1'
#
loop_
_entity.id
_entity.type
_entity.pdbx_description
1 polymer ?
#
loop_
_entity_poly.entity_id
_entity_poly.type
_entity_poly.pdbx_seq_one_letter_code
_entity_poly.pdbx_strand_id
1 'polypeptide(L)'
;MVQVTDVENSTELPQFYKSFLSGKRQLTSSEIEILKKSNKNSDSSWKNVWVDENFFDVSLICCCEIYGFLVIGRLSPRKLKYHDLSLTEGLYDSYLEDVVIGDDCVVRNVSYLSNYKIGDRNILFNIQEMSCTNHSKFGNGILKEGEPESNRIWIGVGNENDGRAVLAFEDMIPADAYIWAKYRDDTFLQQRFFEMTEKAFSKKLDTFGIVSNDVVIKNTTLLKDAKIGSAAYIKGAFKLKNITVLSSEMEPTQIGEGVELVNGIVGYNSRIFYQAVAVRFVIGRNCQLKYGARLLNSVLGDNSTVSCCEILNNLIFPFHEQHHNSSFLIASMLGGQSNIASGATIGSNHNSRAADGEMYAGRGFWPGLCSDFKHNSRFASFTLISKGSYQNELNITYPFSLVASNGPCQPVTIIPAYWFMYNMYAIARNRAKFEKRDRRKIKIQHIETDPLAPDTIQEIEAALRKLIELTAEHLLALKNEKALAAKNKTELYQVAKDFLHQNPDASFTLKDNDSQKKFGAIVLKPVKAYKAYRRIVKFFAVRTLTEYCDRIGRQGLSYEDIRKISDQPLYANWVNVGGQIISESHLTELFDLIKNNSIDTWQQVHEFYDSCQTKYEEYKVAYALNLLEKLYSRPITDFNKKVYDGIIEDVKTSCKEMCDAILASRKKDYDDVFRRQTYRNTKEMEAVIGNISDNEFIMGTQERRSLLEKKVDKLFADFIED
;
A
#
# COMPACT_ATOMS: atom_id res chain seq x y z
N MET A 1 -2.56 -11.60 -40.23
CA MET A 1 -2.47 -12.52 -41.37
C MET A 1 -1.90 -13.83 -40.86
N VAL A 2 -2.48 -14.95 -41.24
CA VAL A 2 -1.93 -16.26 -40.94
C VAL A 2 -0.68 -16.42 -41.79
N GLN A 3 0.47 -16.68 -41.19
CA GLN A 3 1.74 -16.97 -41.89
C GLN A 3 1.90 -18.48 -41.96
N VAL A 4 2.28 -18.96 -43.13
CA VAL A 4 2.68 -20.37 -43.31
C VAL A 4 4.18 -20.40 -43.14
N THR A 5 4.67 -21.07 -42.11
CA THR A 5 6.10 -21.34 -41.87
C THR A 5 6.31 -22.85 -42.00
N ASP A 6 7.40 -23.26 -42.66
CA ASP A 6 7.79 -24.66 -42.69
C ASP A 6 8.22 -25.09 -41.28
N VAL A 7 7.90 -26.33 -40.90
CA VAL A 7 8.38 -26.94 -39.66
C VAL A 7 9.89 -27.12 -39.79
N GLU A 8 10.65 -26.18 -39.20
CA GLU A 8 12.12 -26.34 -39.15
C GLU A 8 12.47 -27.45 -38.16
N ASN A 9 12.84 -28.60 -38.68
CA ASN A 9 13.48 -29.64 -37.89
C ASN A 9 14.95 -29.24 -37.62
N SER A 10 15.18 -28.35 -36.67
CA SER A 10 16.53 -28.06 -36.23
C SER A 10 17.10 -29.28 -35.50
N THR A 11 18.16 -29.87 -36.05
CA THR A 11 18.84 -31.03 -35.46
C THR A 11 19.78 -30.68 -34.30
N GLU A 12 20.02 -29.40 -34.04
CA GLU A 12 20.85 -28.92 -32.92
C GLU A 12 20.00 -28.32 -31.82
N LEU A 13 20.20 -28.85 -30.60
CA LEU A 13 19.62 -28.36 -29.37
C LEU A 13 20.08 -26.92 -29.08
N PRO A 14 19.18 -25.96 -28.89
CA PRO A 14 19.54 -24.65 -28.41
C PRO A 14 20.36 -24.74 -27.10
N GLN A 15 21.36 -23.88 -26.96
CA GLN A 15 22.27 -23.86 -25.79
C GLN A 15 21.53 -23.86 -24.46
N PHE A 16 20.37 -23.22 -24.40
CA PHE A 16 19.50 -23.14 -23.23
C PHE A 16 19.07 -24.54 -22.74
N TYR A 17 18.65 -25.43 -23.64
CA TYR A 17 18.21 -26.79 -23.27
C TYR A 17 19.32 -27.67 -22.74
N LYS A 18 20.58 -27.46 -23.16
CA LYS A 18 21.72 -28.21 -22.65
C LYS A 18 21.87 -28.13 -21.15
N SER A 19 21.46 -27.01 -20.54
CA SER A 19 21.51 -26.82 -19.10
C SER A 19 20.53 -27.72 -18.32
N PHE A 20 19.51 -28.27 -18.97
CA PHE A 20 18.49 -29.14 -18.33
C PHE A 20 18.75 -30.64 -18.55
N LEU A 21 19.81 -31.00 -19.23
CA LEU A 21 20.09 -32.40 -19.59
C LEU A 21 20.93 -33.16 -18.56
N SER A 22 21.39 -32.51 -17.50
CA SER A 22 22.09 -33.20 -16.43
C SER A 22 21.18 -34.25 -15.77
N GLY A 23 21.61 -35.51 -15.69
CA GLY A 23 20.81 -36.63 -15.16
C GLY A 23 19.65 -37.06 -16.08
N LYS A 24 19.70 -36.71 -17.35
CA LYS A 24 18.70 -37.10 -18.35
C LYS A 24 19.31 -37.98 -19.42
N ARG A 25 18.52 -38.91 -19.95
CA ARG A 25 18.85 -39.80 -21.08
C ARG A 25 17.79 -39.66 -22.18
N GLN A 26 18.17 -40.13 -23.36
CA GLN A 26 17.20 -40.35 -24.43
C GLN A 26 16.37 -41.60 -24.18
N LEU A 27 15.22 -41.70 -24.84
CA LEU A 27 14.35 -42.87 -24.80
C LEU A 27 15.03 -44.11 -25.36
N THR A 28 14.76 -45.27 -24.78
CA THR A 28 15.13 -46.56 -25.34
C THR A 28 14.19 -46.95 -26.48
N SER A 29 14.63 -47.86 -27.38
CA SER A 29 13.79 -48.37 -28.47
C SER A 29 12.48 -48.99 -27.99
N SER A 30 12.48 -49.67 -26.85
CA SER A 30 11.25 -50.26 -26.25
C SER A 30 10.28 -49.20 -25.73
N GLU A 31 10.78 -48.13 -25.12
CA GLU A 31 9.93 -47.00 -24.65
C GLU A 31 9.31 -46.28 -25.87
N ILE A 32 10.08 -46.06 -26.93
CA ILE A 32 9.57 -45.45 -28.16
C ILE A 32 8.42 -46.27 -28.75
N GLU A 33 8.56 -47.59 -28.82
CA GLU A 33 7.51 -48.48 -29.35
C GLU A 33 6.25 -48.47 -28.49
N ILE A 34 6.36 -48.23 -27.17
CA ILE A 34 5.21 -48.06 -26.30
C ILE A 34 4.55 -46.71 -26.56
N LEU A 35 5.35 -45.62 -26.63
CA LEU A 35 4.84 -44.26 -26.83
C LEU A 35 4.11 -44.10 -28.17
N LYS A 36 4.62 -44.69 -29.24
CA LYS A 36 4.01 -44.65 -30.58
C LYS A 36 2.57 -45.21 -30.64
N LYS A 37 2.18 -46.03 -29.68
CA LYS A 37 0.81 -46.62 -29.66
C LYS A 37 -0.27 -45.60 -29.38
N SER A 38 0.04 -44.58 -28.60
CA SER A 38 -0.96 -43.60 -28.15
C SER A 38 -0.54 -42.14 -28.29
N ASN A 39 0.72 -41.87 -28.65
CA ASN A 39 1.24 -40.51 -28.75
C ASN A 39 1.75 -40.20 -30.14
N LYS A 40 1.81 -38.92 -30.50
CA LYS A 40 2.40 -38.42 -31.72
C LYS A 40 3.66 -37.60 -31.40
N ASN A 41 4.67 -37.64 -32.29
CA ASN A 41 5.85 -36.81 -32.16
C ASN A 41 6.24 -36.26 -33.55
N SER A 42 6.61 -35.01 -33.63
CA SER A 42 7.12 -34.34 -34.84
C SER A 42 8.43 -34.98 -35.32
N ASP A 43 9.26 -35.49 -34.42
CA ASP A 43 10.45 -36.28 -34.74
C ASP A 43 10.13 -37.76 -34.72
N SER A 44 10.07 -38.38 -35.92
CA SER A 44 9.82 -39.83 -36.06
C SER A 44 10.84 -40.71 -35.34
N SER A 45 12.05 -40.19 -35.06
CA SER A 45 13.11 -40.88 -34.32
C SER A 45 12.99 -40.71 -32.80
N TRP A 46 12.16 -39.80 -32.30
CA TRP A 46 11.99 -39.47 -30.89
C TRP A 46 13.25 -38.99 -30.16
N LYS A 47 14.28 -38.52 -30.90
CA LYS A 47 15.54 -38.00 -30.33
C LYS A 47 15.36 -36.64 -29.64
N ASN A 48 14.25 -35.97 -29.89
CA ASN A 48 13.89 -34.68 -29.28
C ASN A 48 13.32 -34.82 -27.87
N VAL A 49 13.18 -36.05 -27.32
CA VAL A 49 12.62 -36.31 -25.99
C VAL A 49 13.70 -36.83 -25.05
N TRP A 50 13.82 -36.19 -23.90
CA TRP A 50 14.77 -36.51 -22.83
C TRP A 50 14.02 -36.78 -21.53
N VAL A 51 14.42 -37.86 -20.85
CA VAL A 51 13.71 -38.36 -19.64
C VAL A 51 14.71 -38.56 -18.50
N ASP A 52 14.19 -38.64 -17.25
CA ASP A 52 15.03 -38.93 -16.10
C ASP A 52 15.78 -40.26 -16.27
N GLU A 53 17.08 -40.27 -15.91
CA GLU A 53 17.95 -41.43 -16.12
C GLU A 53 17.52 -42.65 -15.31
N ASN A 54 17.00 -42.45 -14.11
CA ASN A 54 16.73 -43.50 -13.11
C ASN A 54 15.25 -43.76 -12.87
N PHE A 55 14.39 -42.77 -12.99
CA PHE A 55 12.98 -42.83 -12.58
C PHE A 55 12.06 -42.35 -13.70
N PHE A 56 11.84 -43.18 -14.69
CA PHE A 56 10.91 -42.87 -15.79
C PHE A 56 10.00 -44.05 -16.09
N ASP A 57 8.71 -43.88 -15.89
CA ASP A 57 7.67 -44.86 -16.29
C ASP A 57 6.96 -44.37 -17.54
N VAL A 58 7.25 -44.99 -18.66
CA VAL A 58 6.71 -44.66 -19.98
C VAL A 58 5.19 -44.81 -20.06
N SER A 59 4.57 -45.61 -19.20
CA SER A 59 3.13 -45.81 -19.16
C SER A 59 2.34 -44.55 -18.65
N LEU A 60 3.04 -43.61 -18.07
CA LEU A 60 2.49 -42.35 -17.57
C LEU A 60 2.38 -41.25 -18.65
N ILE A 61 2.69 -41.59 -19.91
CA ILE A 61 2.52 -40.64 -21.03
C ILE A 61 1.53 -41.22 -22.03
N CYS A 62 0.39 -40.60 -22.18
CA CYS A 62 -0.71 -41.10 -23.00
C CYS A 62 -1.48 -39.99 -23.72
N CYS A 63 -1.79 -40.20 -24.98
CA CYS A 63 -2.59 -39.28 -25.83
C CYS A 63 -1.99 -37.86 -25.92
N CYS A 64 -0.66 -37.76 -25.96
CA CYS A 64 0.04 -36.50 -26.13
C CYS A 64 0.52 -36.32 -27.59
N GLU A 65 0.51 -35.07 -28.04
CA GLU A 65 1.17 -34.61 -29.26
C GLU A 65 2.41 -33.80 -28.86
N ILE A 66 3.58 -34.25 -29.30
CA ILE A 66 4.90 -33.71 -28.92
C ILE A 66 5.56 -33.07 -30.13
N TYR A 67 5.88 -31.79 -30.01
CA TYR A 67 6.58 -31.02 -31.03
C TYR A 67 7.82 -30.35 -30.43
N GLY A 68 8.79 -30.07 -31.26
CA GLY A 68 10.03 -29.45 -30.82
C GLY A 68 10.74 -30.31 -29.76
N PHE A 69 11.12 -29.71 -28.68
CA PHE A 69 11.95 -30.30 -27.63
C PHE A 69 11.18 -30.59 -26.34
N LEU A 70 11.36 -31.77 -25.74
CA LEU A 70 10.73 -32.14 -24.48
C LEU A 70 11.74 -32.75 -23.50
N VAL A 71 11.88 -32.14 -22.34
CA VAL A 71 12.62 -32.67 -21.17
C VAL A 71 11.65 -33.03 -20.07
N ILE A 72 11.76 -34.24 -19.54
CA ILE A 72 10.87 -34.72 -18.46
C ILE A 72 11.72 -35.10 -17.25
N GLY A 73 11.34 -34.62 -16.09
CA GLY A 73 11.87 -35.03 -14.80
C GLY A 73 11.45 -36.44 -14.38
N ARG A 74 11.57 -36.73 -13.11
CA ARG A 74 11.16 -38.01 -12.57
C ARG A 74 9.63 -38.19 -12.72
N LEU A 75 9.23 -39.35 -13.26
CA LEU A 75 7.84 -39.80 -13.32
C LEU A 75 7.70 -41.18 -12.71
N SER A 76 6.81 -41.30 -11.75
CA SER A 76 6.52 -42.58 -11.07
C SER A 76 5.00 -42.68 -10.79
N PRO A 77 4.43 -43.90 -10.65
CA PRO A 77 2.97 -44.06 -10.52
C PRO A 77 2.47 -43.66 -9.13
N ARG A 78 2.66 -42.36 -8.81
CA ARG A 78 2.19 -41.72 -7.56
C ARG A 78 1.03 -40.77 -7.84
N LYS A 79 0.36 -40.31 -6.79
CA LYS A 79 -0.71 -39.33 -6.90
C LYS A 79 -0.31 -38.02 -6.20
N LEU A 80 -0.46 -36.92 -6.92
CA LEU A 80 -0.44 -35.58 -6.35
C LEU A 80 -1.85 -35.24 -5.84
N LYS A 81 -1.91 -34.69 -4.64
CA LYS A 81 -3.17 -34.28 -4.01
C LYS A 81 -3.13 -32.79 -3.65
N TYR A 82 -4.13 -32.08 -4.07
CA TYR A 82 -4.36 -30.68 -3.66
C TYR A 82 -5.84 -30.47 -3.33
N HIS A 83 -6.15 -30.25 -2.07
CA HIS A 83 -7.49 -30.27 -1.52
C HIS A 83 -8.25 -31.57 -1.89
N ASP A 84 -9.36 -31.44 -2.64
CA ASP A 84 -10.21 -32.54 -3.15
C ASP A 84 -9.73 -33.14 -4.48
N LEU A 85 -8.78 -32.48 -5.15
CA LEU A 85 -8.19 -32.94 -6.39
C LEU A 85 -7.07 -33.94 -6.11
N SER A 86 -7.16 -35.13 -6.71
CA SER A 86 -6.11 -36.15 -6.64
C SER A 86 -5.89 -36.75 -8.02
N LEU A 87 -4.69 -36.52 -8.59
CA LEU A 87 -4.34 -36.94 -9.94
C LEU A 87 -3.06 -37.77 -9.91
N THR A 88 -2.99 -38.78 -10.79
CA THR A 88 -1.75 -39.55 -11.01
C THR A 88 -0.77 -38.71 -11.77
N GLU A 89 0.51 -38.75 -11.39
CA GLU A 89 1.63 -38.16 -12.13
C GLU A 89 1.61 -38.58 -13.61
N GLY A 90 2.13 -37.73 -14.47
CA GLY A 90 2.27 -38.04 -15.89
C GLY A 90 1.74 -36.96 -16.82
N LEU A 91 1.82 -37.27 -18.12
CA LEU A 91 1.41 -36.39 -19.21
C LEU A 91 0.25 -37.05 -19.96
N TYR A 92 -0.91 -36.40 -19.99
CA TYR A 92 -2.10 -37.00 -20.56
C TYR A 92 -2.89 -35.97 -21.39
N ASP A 93 -3.37 -36.42 -22.57
CA ASP A 93 -4.34 -35.67 -23.39
C ASP A 93 -3.86 -34.23 -23.69
N SER A 94 -2.58 -34.03 -24.03
CA SER A 94 -1.99 -32.69 -24.10
C SER A 94 -1.11 -32.48 -25.34
N TYR A 95 -1.11 -31.22 -25.84
CA TYR A 95 -0.17 -30.76 -26.86
C TYR A 95 1.03 -30.06 -26.18
N LEU A 96 2.24 -30.51 -26.47
CA LEU A 96 3.48 -30.07 -25.82
C LEU A 96 4.51 -29.65 -26.87
N GLU A 97 5.00 -28.42 -26.82
CA GLU A 97 5.98 -27.87 -27.74
C GLU A 97 7.06 -27.07 -27.01
N ASP A 98 8.32 -27.48 -27.14
CA ASP A 98 9.46 -26.85 -26.47
C ASP A 98 9.28 -26.68 -24.96
N VAL A 99 9.08 -27.79 -24.23
CA VAL A 99 8.74 -27.78 -22.80
C VAL A 99 9.78 -28.52 -21.96
N VAL A 100 10.09 -27.94 -20.81
CA VAL A 100 10.85 -28.58 -19.73
C VAL A 100 9.92 -28.83 -18.55
N ILE A 101 9.77 -30.08 -18.13
CA ILE A 101 8.90 -30.48 -17.01
C ILE A 101 9.77 -31.07 -15.90
N GLY A 102 9.64 -30.55 -14.69
CA GLY A 102 10.34 -31.00 -13.48
C GLY A 102 9.82 -32.34 -12.95
N ASP A 103 10.25 -32.66 -11.75
CA ASP A 103 9.95 -33.92 -11.09
C ASP A 103 8.50 -33.98 -10.57
N ASP A 104 7.92 -35.19 -10.62
CA ASP A 104 6.65 -35.51 -9.95
C ASP A 104 5.49 -34.57 -10.38
N CYS A 105 5.36 -34.30 -11.68
CA CYS A 105 4.37 -33.39 -12.23
C CYS A 105 3.15 -34.10 -12.84
N VAL A 106 2.03 -33.37 -12.86
CA VAL A 106 0.82 -33.74 -13.61
C VAL A 106 0.56 -32.69 -14.67
N VAL A 107 0.53 -33.10 -15.95
CA VAL A 107 0.05 -32.27 -17.07
C VAL A 107 -1.09 -33.03 -17.73
N ARG A 108 -2.31 -32.56 -17.57
CA ARG A 108 -3.48 -33.26 -18.05
C ARG A 108 -4.50 -32.35 -18.71
N ASN A 109 -4.93 -32.71 -19.93
CA ASN A 109 -5.87 -31.95 -20.72
C ASN A 109 -5.44 -30.48 -20.89
N VAL A 110 -4.21 -30.30 -21.38
CA VAL A 110 -3.66 -28.98 -21.76
C VAL A 110 -3.64 -28.91 -23.27
N SER A 111 -4.57 -28.13 -23.85
CA SER A 111 -4.78 -28.12 -25.30
C SER A 111 -3.63 -27.52 -26.08
N TYR A 112 -2.86 -26.58 -25.49
CA TYR A 112 -1.64 -26.04 -26.06
C TYR A 112 -0.69 -25.58 -24.96
N LEU A 113 0.45 -26.26 -24.78
CA LEU A 113 1.54 -25.88 -23.88
C LEU A 113 2.81 -25.68 -24.69
N SER A 114 3.28 -24.45 -24.77
CA SER A 114 4.45 -24.12 -25.58
C SER A 114 5.43 -23.19 -24.88
N ASN A 115 6.72 -23.52 -24.97
CA ASN A 115 7.84 -22.69 -24.54
C ASN A 115 7.80 -22.34 -23.03
N TYR A 116 7.63 -23.37 -22.19
CA TYR A 116 7.58 -23.25 -20.73
C TYR A 116 8.58 -24.16 -20.01
N LYS A 117 9.15 -23.61 -18.93
CA LYS A 117 9.81 -24.36 -17.87
C LYS A 117 8.87 -24.54 -16.69
N ILE A 118 8.50 -25.78 -16.43
CA ILE A 118 7.65 -26.20 -15.30
C ILE A 118 8.56 -26.80 -14.23
N GLY A 119 8.52 -26.31 -13.00
CA GLY A 119 9.24 -26.83 -11.85
C GLY A 119 8.64 -28.13 -11.33
N ASP A 120 9.02 -28.53 -10.11
CA ASP A 120 8.64 -29.83 -9.54
C ASP A 120 7.25 -29.78 -8.85
N ARG A 121 6.60 -30.95 -8.76
CA ARG A 121 5.34 -31.20 -8.05
C ARG A 121 4.20 -30.27 -8.47
N ASN A 122 4.15 -29.96 -9.77
CA ASN A 122 3.11 -29.09 -10.33
C ASN A 122 1.88 -29.89 -10.81
N ILE A 123 0.71 -29.28 -10.71
CA ILE A 123 -0.53 -29.79 -11.29
C ILE A 123 -1.02 -28.78 -12.33
N LEU A 124 -0.91 -29.14 -13.61
CA LEU A 124 -1.50 -28.41 -14.74
C LEU A 124 -2.69 -29.22 -15.26
N PHE A 125 -3.90 -28.72 -15.05
CA PHE A 125 -5.12 -29.47 -15.32
C PHE A 125 -6.17 -28.65 -16.03
N ASN A 126 -6.62 -29.12 -17.21
CA ASN A 126 -7.67 -28.49 -18.00
C ASN A 126 -7.36 -27.02 -18.34
N ILE A 127 -6.32 -26.79 -19.15
CA ILE A 127 -5.86 -25.47 -19.61
C ILE A 127 -6.00 -25.39 -21.11
N GLN A 128 -6.60 -24.31 -21.65
CA GLN A 128 -6.75 -24.19 -23.11
C GLN A 128 -5.45 -23.74 -23.78
N GLU A 129 -4.84 -22.66 -23.36
CA GLU A 129 -3.57 -22.17 -23.90
C GLU A 129 -2.61 -21.73 -22.78
N MET A 130 -1.41 -22.25 -22.82
CA MET A 130 -0.30 -21.85 -21.98
C MET A 130 0.94 -21.71 -22.88
N SER A 131 1.27 -20.47 -23.27
CA SER A 131 2.32 -20.19 -24.25
C SER A 131 3.22 -19.04 -23.83
N CYS A 132 4.49 -19.07 -24.24
CA CYS A 132 5.43 -17.97 -24.00
C CYS A 132 6.13 -17.58 -25.30
N THR A 133 6.20 -16.27 -25.55
CA THR A 133 6.96 -15.72 -26.68
C THR A 133 8.44 -15.54 -26.29
N ASN A 134 9.32 -15.59 -27.26
CA ASN A 134 10.78 -15.43 -27.04
C ASN A 134 11.16 -14.02 -26.53
N HIS A 135 10.26 -13.05 -26.59
CA HIS A 135 10.45 -11.67 -26.14
C HIS A 135 9.59 -11.30 -24.91
N SER A 136 9.11 -12.28 -24.16
CA SER A 136 8.32 -12.06 -22.95
C SER A 136 9.11 -11.25 -21.90
N LYS A 137 8.42 -10.31 -21.27
CA LYS A 137 8.95 -9.41 -20.22
C LYS A 137 8.32 -9.67 -18.86
N PHE A 138 7.33 -10.55 -18.78
CA PHE A 138 6.64 -10.92 -17.53
C PHE A 138 6.06 -9.74 -16.75
N GLY A 139 5.62 -8.70 -17.45
CA GLY A 139 5.09 -7.49 -16.85
C GLY A 139 6.12 -6.42 -16.47
N ASN A 140 7.41 -6.70 -16.59
CA ASN A 140 8.44 -5.68 -16.39
C ASN A 140 8.47 -4.67 -17.53
N GLY A 141 8.74 -3.40 -17.21
CA GLY A 141 8.69 -2.27 -18.15
C GLY A 141 9.89 -2.14 -19.09
N ILE A 142 10.70 -3.18 -19.23
CA ILE A 142 11.88 -3.22 -20.11
C ILE A 142 11.52 -3.48 -21.57
N LEU A 143 12.50 -3.34 -22.47
CA LEU A 143 12.43 -3.82 -23.84
C LEU A 143 13.41 -4.98 -24.06
N LYS A 144 13.03 -5.92 -24.92
CA LYS A 144 13.92 -6.94 -25.45
C LYS A 144 14.72 -6.42 -26.65
N GLU A 145 15.82 -7.08 -26.99
CA GLU A 145 16.66 -6.73 -28.12
C GLU A 145 15.85 -6.64 -29.42
N GLY A 146 15.98 -5.52 -30.15
CA GLY A 146 15.28 -5.27 -31.39
C GLY A 146 13.84 -4.76 -31.27
N GLU A 147 13.29 -4.63 -30.06
CA GLU A 147 11.95 -4.05 -29.89
C GLU A 147 11.97 -2.53 -29.99
N PRO A 148 10.98 -1.93 -30.68
CA PRO A 148 10.81 -0.47 -30.70
C PRO A 148 10.31 0.06 -29.37
N GLU A 149 10.61 1.32 -29.04
CA GLU A 149 10.19 1.99 -27.80
C GLU A 149 8.65 1.99 -27.60
N SER A 150 7.89 1.94 -28.69
CA SER A 150 6.41 1.82 -28.64
C SER A 150 5.89 0.57 -27.96
N ASN A 151 6.72 -0.46 -27.81
CA ASN A 151 6.38 -1.71 -27.12
C ASN A 151 6.61 -1.63 -25.60
N ARG A 152 7.18 -0.54 -25.11
CA ARG A 152 7.37 -0.32 -23.68
C ARG A 152 6.05 -0.05 -23.00
N ILE A 153 5.88 -0.67 -21.85
CA ILE A 153 4.65 -0.54 -21.07
C ILE A 153 4.93 0.34 -19.86
N TRP A 154 4.38 1.55 -19.92
CA TRP A 154 4.37 2.49 -18.82
C TRP A 154 3.09 2.34 -18.02
N ILE A 155 3.17 2.57 -16.71
CA ILE A 155 2.03 2.68 -15.80
C ILE A 155 1.82 4.17 -15.53
N GLY A 156 0.79 4.76 -16.12
CA GLY A 156 0.45 6.18 -15.95
C GLY A 156 -0.25 6.42 -14.62
N VAL A 157 0.48 6.78 -13.56
CA VAL A 157 -0.09 7.06 -12.24
C VAL A 157 -0.33 8.55 -12.01
N GLY A 158 -1.27 8.91 -11.14
CA GLY A 158 -1.49 10.26 -10.63
C GLY A 158 -2.19 11.24 -11.58
N ASN A 159 -2.22 10.98 -12.89
CA ASN A 159 -2.94 11.73 -13.91
C ASN A 159 -3.14 10.92 -15.18
N GLU A 160 -3.99 11.38 -16.10
CA GLU A 160 -4.29 10.71 -17.36
C GLU A 160 -3.37 11.10 -18.54
N ASN A 161 -2.42 12.00 -18.34
CA ASN A 161 -1.53 12.49 -19.41
C ASN A 161 -0.15 11.83 -19.41
N ASP A 162 0.03 10.75 -18.64
CA ASP A 162 1.27 9.98 -18.46
C ASP A 162 2.47 10.80 -17.93
N GLY A 163 2.27 12.05 -17.49
CA GLY A 163 3.34 12.92 -16.99
C GLY A 163 4.03 12.38 -15.71
N ARG A 164 3.41 11.41 -15.04
CA ARG A 164 3.95 10.74 -13.84
C ARG A 164 4.13 9.22 -14.03
N ALA A 165 4.18 8.77 -15.28
CA ALA A 165 4.31 7.34 -15.58
C ALA A 165 5.59 6.73 -15.01
N VAL A 166 5.49 5.49 -14.56
CA VAL A 166 6.59 4.68 -14.01
C VAL A 166 6.71 3.36 -14.76
N LEU A 167 7.88 2.74 -14.75
CA LEU A 167 8.09 1.39 -15.28
C LEU A 167 7.92 0.38 -14.17
N ALA A 168 7.05 -0.59 -14.38
CA ALA A 168 6.95 -1.73 -13.47
C ALA A 168 8.23 -2.57 -13.49
N PHE A 169 8.59 -3.11 -12.34
CA PHE A 169 9.63 -4.13 -12.20
C PHE A 169 9.27 -5.09 -11.08
N GLU A 170 9.74 -6.33 -11.19
CA GLU A 170 9.58 -7.33 -10.14
C GLU A 170 10.14 -6.79 -8.82
N ASP A 171 9.43 -6.99 -7.72
CA ASP A 171 9.70 -6.45 -6.38
C ASP A 171 9.50 -4.94 -6.18
N MET A 172 8.95 -4.22 -7.17
CA MET A 172 8.57 -2.82 -7.01
C MET A 172 7.61 -2.62 -5.85
N ILE A 173 7.92 -1.65 -4.99
CA ILE A 173 7.07 -1.23 -3.86
C ILE A 173 6.51 0.18 -4.08
N PRO A 174 5.45 0.59 -3.37
CA PRO A 174 4.87 1.93 -3.49
C PRO A 174 5.86 3.07 -3.26
N ALA A 175 6.90 2.86 -2.45
CA ALA A 175 7.96 3.85 -2.23
C ALA A 175 8.74 4.16 -3.51
N ASP A 176 9.07 3.13 -4.30
CA ASP A 176 9.79 3.28 -5.57
C ASP A 176 8.94 4.05 -6.60
N ALA A 177 7.67 3.66 -6.70
CA ALA A 177 6.71 4.37 -7.55
C ALA A 177 6.53 5.83 -7.12
N TYR A 178 6.57 6.11 -5.82
CA TYR A 178 6.45 7.47 -5.29
C TYR A 178 7.64 8.34 -5.67
N ILE A 179 8.86 7.91 -5.42
CA ILE A 179 10.05 8.72 -5.77
C ILE A 179 10.15 8.92 -7.28
N TRP A 180 9.78 7.92 -8.06
CA TRP A 180 9.76 8.03 -9.53
C TRP A 180 8.68 9.01 -10.02
N ALA A 181 7.44 8.89 -9.55
CA ALA A 181 6.32 9.70 -9.99
C ALA A 181 6.37 11.14 -9.47
N LYS A 182 6.99 11.40 -8.31
CA LYS A 182 6.94 12.69 -7.63
C LYS A 182 8.04 13.66 -8.06
N TYR A 183 9.27 13.18 -8.22
CA TYR A 183 10.45 14.03 -8.49
C TYR A 183 10.75 14.09 -10.00
N ARG A 184 9.75 14.54 -10.78
CA ARG A 184 9.81 14.56 -12.26
C ARG A 184 10.67 15.68 -12.84
N ASP A 185 10.94 16.73 -12.09
CA ASP A 185 11.78 17.86 -12.44
C ASP A 185 13.29 17.55 -12.39
N ASP A 186 13.71 16.53 -11.64
CA ASP A 186 15.10 16.02 -11.64
C ASP A 186 15.29 15.00 -12.78
N THR A 187 15.58 15.52 -13.97
CA THR A 187 15.73 14.69 -15.19
C THR A 187 16.87 13.69 -15.10
N PHE A 188 17.94 14.03 -14.37
CA PHE A 188 19.06 13.10 -14.18
C PHE A 188 18.68 11.95 -13.25
N LEU A 189 17.98 12.22 -12.17
CA LEU A 189 17.44 11.18 -11.29
C LEU A 189 16.45 10.27 -12.05
N GLN A 190 15.57 10.84 -12.88
CA GLN A 190 14.65 10.08 -13.73
C GLN A 190 15.40 9.13 -14.68
N GLN A 191 16.47 9.59 -15.27
CA GLN A 191 17.31 8.78 -16.14
C GLN A 191 17.95 7.62 -15.37
N ARG A 192 18.42 7.85 -14.14
CA ARG A 192 18.99 6.81 -13.28
C ARG A 192 17.96 5.72 -12.93
N PHE A 193 16.73 6.10 -12.57
CA PHE A 193 15.66 5.12 -12.31
C PHE A 193 15.38 4.25 -13.55
N PHE A 194 15.34 4.87 -14.71
CA PHE A 194 15.18 4.15 -15.97
C PHE A 194 16.32 3.14 -16.19
N GLU A 195 17.58 3.56 -16.06
CA GLU A 195 18.76 2.72 -16.24
C GLU A 195 18.82 1.56 -15.23
N MET A 196 18.52 1.81 -13.97
CA MET A 196 18.44 0.77 -12.94
C MET A 196 17.41 -0.30 -13.29
N THR A 197 16.24 0.11 -13.80
CA THR A 197 15.17 -0.82 -14.21
C THR A 197 15.58 -1.62 -15.44
N GLU A 198 16.16 -0.98 -16.44
CA GLU A 198 16.64 -1.63 -17.65
C GLU A 198 17.77 -2.65 -17.37
N LYS A 199 18.65 -2.33 -16.42
CA LYS A 199 19.79 -3.19 -16.03
C LYS A 199 19.34 -4.41 -15.20
N ALA A 200 18.22 -4.32 -14.51
CA ALA A 200 17.75 -5.36 -13.60
C ALA A 200 17.32 -6.66 -14.31
N PHE A 201 16.98 -6.59 -15.60
CA PHE A 201 16.40 -7.72 -16.34
C PHE A 201 17.13 -7.98 -17.66
N SER A 202 17.16 -9.28 -18.04
CA SER A 202 17.78 -9.70 -19.30
C SER A 202 17.02 -9.15 -20.50
N LYS A 203 17.75 -8.52 -21.44
CA LYS A 203 17.23 -8.05 -22.72
C LYS A 203 17.28 -9.09 -23.83
N LYS A 204 17.95 -10.22 -23.59
CA LYS A 204 18.09 -11.27 -24.59
C LYS A 204 16.74 -11.86 -24.96
N LEU A 205 16.61 -12.25 -26.23
CA LEU A 205 15.53 -13.10 -26.71
C LEU A 205 15.66 -14.51 -26.12
N ASP A 206 14.83 -15.44 -26.54
CA ASP A 206 14.78 -16.83 -26.05
C ASP A 206 14.26 -16.92 -24.59
N THR A 207 13.23 -16.17 -24.31
CA THR A 207 12.54 -16.20 -23.00
C THR A 207 11.57 -17.38 -22.95
N PHE A 208 11.62 -18.14 -21.85
CA PHE A 208 10.66 -19.20 -21.53
C PHE A 208 9.71 -18.73 -20.43
N GLY A 209 8.47 -19.14 -20.52
CA GLY A 209 7.52 -19.03 -19.42
C GLY A 209 8.02 -19.85 -18.23
N ILE A 210 7.77 -19.39 -17.02
CA ILE A 210 8.28 -20.03 -15.80
C ILE A 210 7.11 -20.37 -14.88
N VAL A 211 7.04 -21.64 -14.48
CA VAL A 211 6.21 -22.08 -13.35
C VAL A 211 7.16 -22.70 -12.33
N SER A 212 7.23 -22.11 -11.15
CA SER A 212 8.07 -22.62 -10.05
C SER A 212 7.48 -23.91 -9.45
N ASN A 213 7.97 -24.35 -8.29
CA ASN A 213 7.54 -25.60 -7.68
C ASN A 213 6.20 -25.49 -6.94
N ASP A 214 5.50 -26.61 -6.80
CA ASP A 214 4.29 -26.78 -5.98
C ASP A 214 3.11 -25.90 -6.45
N VAL A 215 3.04 -25.56 -7.73
CA VAL A 215 2.01 -24.73 -8.32
C VAL A 215 0.83 -25.58 -8.80
N VAL A 216 -0.37 -25.08 -8.59
CA VAL A 216 -1.60 -25.69 -9.15
C VAL A 216 -2.29 -24.72 -10.08
N ILE A 217 -2.40 -25.07 -11.36
CA ILE A 217 -3.15 -24.32 -12.38
C ILE A 217 -4.24 -25.22 -12.92
N LYS A 218 -5.49 -24.81 -12.75
CA LYS A 218 -6.63 -25.60 -13.26
C LYS A 218 -7.74 -24.77 -13.87
N ASN A 219 -8.39 -25.32 -14.90
CA ASN A 219 -9.55 -24.73 -15.57
C ASN A 219 -9.29 -23.29 -16.08
N THR A 220 -8.09 -23.02 -16.60
CA THR A 220 -7.65 -21.70 -17.04
C THR A 220 -7.69 -21.59 -18.56
N THR A 221 -8.21 -20.46 -19.07
CA THR A 221 -8.36 -20.30 -20.53
C THR A 221 -7.03 -19.88 -21.18
N LEU A 222 -6.44 -18.77 -20.77
CA LEU A 222 -5.20 -18.24 -21.37
C LEU A 222 -4.16 -17.87 -20.33
N LEU A 223 -2.97 -18.47 -20.46
CA LEU A 223 -1.76 -18.13 -19.73
C LEU A 223 -0.63 -17.83 -20.73
N LYS A 224 -0.36 -16.55 -20.98
CA LYS A 224 0.62 -16.14 -21.99
C LYS A 224 1.69 -15.23 -21.42
N ASP A 225 2.98 -15.54 -21.71
CA ASP A 225 4.10 -14.73 -21.23
C ASP A 225 4.07 -14.53 -19.71
N ALA A 226 3.95 -15.61 -18.93
CA ALA A 226 3.77 -15.56 -17.50
C ALA A 226 4.92 -16.22 -16.73
N LYS A 227 5.29 -15.56 -15.60
CA LYS A 227 6.18 -16.10 -14.58
C LYS A 227 5.38 -16.33 -13.31
N ILE A 228 5.30 -17.58 -12.84
CA ILE A 228 4.48 -17.98 -11.68
C ILE A 228 5.39 -18.50 -10.56
N GLY A 229 5.33 -17.86 -9.41
CA GLY A 229 6.07 -18.22 -8.20
C GLY A 229 5.56 -19.48 -7.53
N SER A 230 6.39 -20.06 -6.64
CA SER A 230 6.11 -21.33 -5.96
C SER A 230 4.83 -21.29 -5.13
N ALA A 231 4.17 -22.43 -4.98
CA ALA A 231 2.94 -22.60 -4.21
C ALA A 231 1.77 -21.68 -4.64
N ALA A 232 1.82 -21.12 -5.85
CA ALA A 232 0.70 -20.35 -6.38
C ALA A 232 -0.49 -21.24 -6.73
N TYR A 233 -1.70 -20.74 -6.50
CA TYR A 233 -2.94 -21.40 -6.89
C TYR A 233 -3.74 -20.58 -7.88
N ILE A 234 -3.88 -21.10 -9.11
CA ILE A 234 -4.63 -20.45 -10.19
C ILE A 234 -5.76 -21.36 -10.61
N LYS A 235 -7.00 -20.86 -10.47
CA LYS A 235 -8.19 -21.64 -10.78
C LYS A 235 -9.22 -20.83 -11.57
N GLY A 236 -9.53 -21.27 -12.78
CA GLY A 236 -10.61 -20.65 -13.57
C GLY A 236 -10.32 -19.24 -14.04
N ALA A 237 -9.06 -18.83 -14.11
CA ALA A 237 -8.67 -17.53 -14.67
C ALA A 237 -8.99 -17.48 -16.17
N PHE A 238 -9.52 -16.34 -16.64
CA PHE A 238 -9.86 -16.19 -18.05
C PHE A 238 -8.63 -15.78 -18.88
N LYS A 239 -7.84 -14.79 -18.38
CA LYS A 239 -6.66 -14.31 -19.13
C LYS A 239 -5.57 -13.81 -18.23
N LEU A 240 -4.40 -14.41 -18.32
CA LEU A 240 -3.18 -14.00 -17.65
C LEU A 240 -2.12 -13.76 -18.72
N LYS A 241 -1.78 -12.47 -19.00
CA LYS A 241 -0.90 -12.15 -20.12
C LYS A 241 0.18 -11.12 -19.73
N ASN A 242 1.44 -11.46 -20.01
CA ASN A 242 2.61 -10.65 -19.70
C ASN A 242 2.63 -10.21 -18.23
N ILE A 243 2.72 -11.19 -17.32
CA ILE A 243 2.64 -10.98 -15.88
C ILE A 243 3.68 -11.77 -15.10
N THR A 244 4.02 -11.24 -13.94
CA THR A 244 4.66 -12.00 -12.85
C THR A 244 3.65 -12.19 -11.71
N VAL A 245 3.51 -13.40 -11.23
CA VAL A 245 2.78 -13.74 -10.01
C VAL A 245 3.81 -14.14 -8.96
N LEU A 246 4.12 -13.22 -8.05
CA LEU A 246 5.00 -13.49 -6.93
C LEU A 246 4.26 -14.36 -5.90
N SER A 247 4.86 -15.47 -5.54
CA SER A 247 4.28 -16.44 -4.62
C SER A 247 5.37 -17.30 -3.99
N SER A 248 5.15 -17.74 -2.76
CA SER A 248 6.03 -18.65 -2.03
C SER A 248 5.22 -19.53 -1.09
N GLU A 249 5.82 -20.57 -0.53
CA GLU A 249 5.18 -21.42 0.46
C GLU A 249 4.69 -20.65 1.69
N MET A 250 5.46 -19.66 2.16
CA MET A 250 5.08 -18.83 3.31
C MET A 250 4.00 -17.80 2.97
N GLU A 251 3.97 -17.31 1.74
CA GLU A 251 3.07 -16.27 1.26
C GLU A 251 2.46 -16.65 -0.10
N PRO A 252 1.57 -17.67 -0.14
CA PRO A 252 1.01 -18.18 -1.37
C PRO A 252 -0.02 -17.24 -1.98
N THR A 253 0.13 -16.94 -3.27
CA THR A 253 -0.77 -16.10 -4.05
C THR A 253 -1.85 -16.94 -4.74
N GLN A 254 -3.07 -16.41 -4.80
CA GLN A 254 -4.23 -17.08 -5.36
C GLN A 254 -4.94 -16.22 -6.41
N ILE A 255 -5.22 -16.82 -7.57
CA ILE A 255 -5.98 -16.20 -8.66
C ILE A 255 -7.17 -17.10 -9.00
N GLY A 256 -8.37 -16.54 -8.97
CA GLY A 256 -9.62 -17.28 -9.11
C GLY A 256 -10.37 -17.04 -10.40
N GLU A 257 -11.64 -17.38 -10.36
CA GLU A 257 -12.52 -17.53 -11.52
C GLU A 257 -12.78 -16.20 -12.23
N GLY A 258 -12.68 -16.23 -13.57
CA GLY A 258 -12.99 -15.14 -14.47
C GLY A 258 -12.04 -13.96 -14.43
N VAL A 259 -10.90 -14.09 -13.74
CA VAL A 259 -9.90 -13.02 -13.58
C VAL A 259 -9.16 -12.76 -14.89
N GLU A 260 -8.96 -11.47 -15.21
CA GLU A 260 -8.13 -11.00 -16.30
C GLU A 260 -7.01 -10.09 -15.80
N LEU A 261 -5.74 -10.49 -16.02
CA LEU A 261 -4.55 -9.72 -15.67
C LEU A 261 -3.68 -9.53 -16.90
N VAL A 262 -3.33 -8.29 -17.21
CA VAL A 262 -2.53 -7.95 -18.40
C VAL A 262 -1.48 -6.89 -18.07
N ASN A 263 -0.22 -7.18 -18.38
CA ASN A 263 0.91 -6.26 -18.25
C ASN A 263 1.12 -5.79 -16.80
N GLY A 264 1.56 -6.66 -15.91
CA GLY A 264 1.77 -6.24 -14.53
C GLY A 264 2.34 -7.30 -13.60
N ILE A 265 2.40 -6.94 -12.34
CA ILE A 265 3.03 -7.72 -11.27
C ILE A 265 2.04 -7.88 -10.11
N VAL A 266 1.88 -9.12 -9.65
CA VAL A 266 1.07 -9.48 -8.48
C VAL A 266 2.01 -9.83 -7.32
N GLY A 267 1.92 -9.11 -6.22
CA GLY A 267 2.70 -9.34 -5.00
C GLY A 267 2.26 -10.58 -4.22
N TYR A 268 3.16 -11.07 -3.37
CA TYR A 268 2.99 -12.25 -2.54
C TYR A 268 1.73 -12.21 -1.67
N ASN A 269 1.16 -13.36 -1.36
CA ASN A 269 -0.03 -13.56 -0.52
C ASN A 269 -1.28 -12.80 -0.99
N SER A 270 -1.30 -12.35 -2.24
CA SER A 270 -2.45 -11.63 -2.80
C SER A 270 -3.54 -12.59 -3.28
N ARG A 271 -4.79 -12.13 -3.22
CA ARG A 271 -5.98 -12.92 -3.59
C ARG A 271 -6.84 -12.15 -4.58
N ILE A 272 -6.89 -12.64 -5.81
CA ILE A 272 -7.60 -11.99 -6.91
C ILE A 272 -8.68 -12.95 -7.42
N PHE A 273 -9.97 -12.59 -7.22
CA PHE A 273 -11.08 -13.49 -7.48
C PHE A 273 -12.26 -12.81 -8.17
N TYR A 274 -13.17 -13.63 -8.68
CA TYR A 274 -14.51 -13.25 -9.11
C TYR A 274 -14.54 -12.12 -10.13
N GLN A 275 -13.97 -12.39 -11.32
CA GLN A 275 -14.02 -11.49 -12.49
C GLN A 275 -13.32 -10.14 -12.26
N ALA A 276 -12.33 -10.08 -11.36
CA ALA A 276 -11.51 -8.88 -11.24
C ALA A 276 -10.63 -8.71 -12.50
N VAL A 277 -10.43 -7.46 -12.91
CA VAL A 277 -9.64 -7.07 -14.08
C VAL A 277 -8.53 -6.12 -13.66
N ALA A 278 -7.27 -6.40 -14.05
CA ALA A 278 -6.18 -5.46 -13.87
C ALA A 278 -5.33 -5.35 -15.15
N VAL A 279 -5.02 -4.11 -15.54
CA VAL A 279 -4.23 -3.82 -16.75
C VAL A 279 -3.21 -2.71 -16.47
N ARG A 280 -1.92 -2.96 -16.78
CA ARG A 280 -0.81 -2.05 -16.48
C ARG A 280 -0.79 -1.72 -14.98
N PHE A 281 -0.35 -2.66 -14.19
CA PHE A 281 -0.49 -2.58 -12.74
C PHE A 281 0.71 -3.14 -11.99
N VAL A 282 0.89 -2.65 -10.76
CA VAL A 282 1.63 -3.34 -9.70
C VAL A 282 0.70 -3.49 -8.50
N ILE A 283 0.51 -4.71 -8.03
CA ILE A 283 -0.26 -5.04 -6.83
C ILE A 283 0.74 -5.48 -5.76
N GLY A 284 0.72 -4.80 -4.61
CA GLY A 284 1.56 -5.11 -3.46
C GLY A 284 1.24 -6.45 -2.78
N ARG A 285 1.89 -6.70 -1.65
CA ARG A 285 1.73 -7.93 -0.85
C ARG A 285 0.39 -7.94 -0.11
N ASN A 286 -0.18 -9.11 0.07
CA ASN A 286 -1.41 -9.34 0.87
C ASN A 286 -2.61 -8.48 0.42
N CYS A 287 -2.71 -8.20 -0.87
CA CYS A 287 -3.81 -7.44 -1.46
C CYS A 287 -4.98 -8.34 -1.85
N GLN A 288 -6.17 -7.76 -1.93
CA GLN A 288 -7.38 -8.46 -2.35
C GLN A 288 -8.13 -7.65 -3.42
N LEU A 289 -8.32 -8.25 -4.60
CA LEU A 289 -9.17 -7.71 -5.67
C LEU A 289 -10.32 -8.70 -5.92
N LYS A 290 -11.57 -8.25 -5.82
CA LYS A 290 -12.73 -9.14 -5.89
C LYS A 290 -13.96 -8.52 -6.56
N TYR A 291 -14.88 -9.39 -6.97
CA TYR A 291 -16.24 -9.01 -7.38
C TYR A 291 -16.26 -7.96 -8.50
N GLY A 292 -15.55 -8.23 -9.60
CA GLY A 292 -15.52 -7.34 -10.75
C GLY A 292 -14.76 -6.03 -10.54
N ALA A 293 -13.89 -5.95 -9.52
CA ALA A 293 -13.03 -4.78 -9.33
C ALA A 293 -12.13 -4.56 -10.56
N ARG A 294 -11.95 -3.30 -10.95
CA ARG A 294 -11.07 -2.88 -12.06
C ARG A 294 -9.92 -2.04 -11.54
N LEU A 295 -8.71 -2.44 -11.86
CA LEU A 295 -7.47 -1.74 -11.50
C LEU A 295 -6.67 -1.46 -12.77
N LEU A 296 -6.69 -0.22 -13.22
CA LEU A 296 -6.09 0.18 -14.50
C LEU A 296 -5.01 1.23 -14.29
N ASN A 297 -3.86 1.10 -14.95
CA ASN A 297 -2.74 2.06 -14.87
C ASN A 297 -2.42 2.49 -13.42
N SER A 298 -2.29 1.55 -12.50
CA SER A 298 -2.22 1.88 -11.08
C SER A 298 -1.21 1.03 -10.31
N VAL A 299 -0.62 1.63 -9.29
CA VAL A 299 0.19 0.96 -8.27
C VAL A 299 -0.63 0.89 -6.98
N LEU A 300 -0.89 -0.32 -6.47
CA LEU A 300 -1.67 -0.59 -5.27
C LEU A 300 -0.77 -1.13 -4.16
N GLY A 301 -0.67 -0.38 -3.07
CA GLY A 301 0.16 -0.74 -1.91
C GLY A 301 -0.37 -1.92 -1.10
N ASP A 302 0.53 -2.49 -0.31
CA ASP A 302 0.33 -3.68 0.51
C ASP A 302 -0.93 -3.64 1.40
N ASN A 303 -1.47 -4.79 1.74
CA ASN A 303 -2.62 -4.94 2.64
C ASN A 303 -3.90 -4.21 2.18
N SER A 304 -4.05 -3.92 0.89
CA SER A 304 -5.19 -3.19 0.33
C SER A 304 -6.31 -4.12 -0.11
N THR A 305 -7.55 -3.64 -0.03
CA THR A 305 -8.75 -4.36 -0.47
C THR A 305 -9.55 -3.52 -1.45
N VAL A 306 -9.77 -4.07 -2.66
CA VAL A 306 -10.52 -3.44 -3.74
C VAL A 306 -11.62 -4.39 -4.21
N SER A 307 -12.87 -3.94 -4.22
CA SER A 307 -14.01 -4.77 -4.65
C SER A 307 -15.11 -3.92 -5.27
N CYS A 308 -15.74 -4.43 -6.33
CA CYS A 308 -16.93 -3.82 -6.93
C CYS A 308 -16.76 -2.36 -7.41
N CYS A 309 -15.55 -1.93 -7.73
CA CYS A 309 -15.26 -0.53 -8.03
C CYS A 309 -14.21 -0.41 -9.14
N GLU A 310 -13.99 0.83 -9.61
CA GLU A 310 -12.99 1.15 -10.62
C GLU A 310 -11.93 2.10 -10.07
N ILE A 311 -10.67 1.75 -10.30
CA ILE A 311 -9.46 2.50 -9.92
C ILE A 311 -8.63 2.70 -11.18
N LEU A 312 -8.38 3.94 -11.56
CA LEU A 312 -7.72 4.32 -12.81
C LEU A 312 -6.65 5.39 -12.60
N ASN A 313 -5.43 5.16 -13.08
CA ASN A 313 -4.30 6.09 -13.00
C ASN A 313 -3.94 6.55 -11.57
N ASN A 314 -3.78 5.60 -10.64
CA ASN A 314 -3.54 5.93 -9.24
C ASN A 314 -2.20 5.40 -8.72
N LEU A 315 -1.64 6.14 -7.76
CA LEU A 315 -0.63 5.64 -6.84
C LEU A 315 -1.24 5.58 -5.43
N ILE A 316 -1.43 4.36 -4.94
CA ILE A 316 -2.13 4.10 -3.68
C ILE A 316 -1.17 3.42 -2.71
N PHE A 317 -0.95 4.03 -1.55
CA PHE A 317 -0.11 3.48 -0.48
C PHE A 317 -0.86 2.44 0.35
N PRO A 318 -0.17 1.67 1.20
CA PRO A 318 -0.72 0.51 1.90
C PRO A 318 -1.99 0.76 2.73
N PHE A 319 -2.74 -0.32 2.97
CA PHE A 319 -3.99 -0.32 3.75
C PHE A 319 -5.13 0.49 3.13
N HIS A 320 -5.23 0.53 1.82
CA HIS A 320 -6.38 1.12 1.13
C HIS A 320 -7.59 0.19 1.18
N GLU A 321 -8.76 0.73 1.48
CA GLU A 321 -10.03 0.04 1.51
C GLU A 321 -11.03 0.71 0.55
N GLN A 322 -11.40 0.01 -0.52
CA GLN A 322 -12.44 0.43 -1.47
C GLN A 322 -13.23 -0.80 -1.89
N HIS A 323 -14.23 -1.17 -1.08
CA HIS A 323 -14.90 -2.46 -1.21
C HIS A 323 -16.43 -2.37 -1.30
N HIS A 324 -16.95 -1.20 -1.62
CA HIS A 324 -18.36 -0.97 -1.86
C HIS A 324 -18.62 -0.57 -3.32
N ASN A 325 -19.80 -0.97 -3.83
CA ASN A 325 -20.20 -0.73 -5.20
C ASN A 325 -20.30 0.76 -5.56
N SER A 326 -20.23 1.06 -6.85
CA SER A 326 -20.39 2.40 -7.44
C SER A 326 -19.38 3.45 -6.95
N SER A 327 -18.22 3.04 -6.44
CA SER A 327 -17.13 3.99 -6.17
C SER A 327 -16.15 4.04 -7.35
N PHE A 328 -15.63 5.24 -7.61
CA PHE A 328 -14.70 5.54 -8.69
C PHE A 328 -13.55 6.40 -8.17
N LEU A 329 -12.33 6.00 -8.44
CA LEU A 329 -11.11 6.70 -8.05
C LEU A 329 -10.20 6.85 -9.26
N ILE A 330 -9.91 8.10 -9.64
CA ILE A 330 -9.06 8.39 -10.79
C ILE A 330 -8.00 9.42 -10.48
N ALA A 331 -6.84 9.30 -11.12
CA ALA A 331 -5.79 10.31 -11.19
C ALA A 331 -5.36 10.83 -9.81
N SER A 332 -5.22 9.92 -8.84
CA SER A 332 -5.01 10.26 -7.44
C SER A 332 -3.73 9.65 -6.87
N MET A 333 -3.13 10.36 -5.91
CA MET A 333 -2.09 9.84 -5.04
C MET A 333 -2.63 9.81 -3.60
N LEU A 334 -2.81 8.61 -3.05
CA LEU A 334 -3.36 8.40 -1.69
C LEU A 334 -2.27 7.91 -0.74
N GLY A 335 -2.11 8.62 0.38
CA GLY A 335 -1.08 8.36 1.40
C GLY A 335 -1.25 7.08 2.23
N GLY A 336 -2.22 6.22 1.89
CA GLY A 336 -2.49 4.95 2.59
C GLY A 336 -3.49 5.07 3.74
N GLN A 337 -3.86 3.93 4.33
CA GLN A 337 -4.87 3.85 5.40
C GLN A 337 -6.21 4.52 5.01
N SER A 338 -6.44 4.67 3.73
CA SER A 338 -7.59 5.35 3.14
C SER A 338 -8.80 4.44 3.02
N ASN A 339 -9.99 5.00 3.11
CA ASN A 339 -11.24 4.24 3.01
C ASN A 339 -12.24 5.00 2.14
N ILE A 340 -12.50 4.49 0.94
CA ILE A 340 -13.43 5.09 -0.01
C ILE A 340 -14.78 4.43 0.13
N ALA A 341 -15.80 5.21 0.44
CA ALA A 341 -17.15 4.72 0.65
C ALA A 341 -17.91 4.50 -0.66
N SER A 342 -19.06 3.79 -0.59
CA SER A 342 -19.94 3.55 -1.73
C SER A 342 -20.40 4.84 -2.40
N GLY A 343 -20.42 4.84 -3.73
CA GLY A 343 -20.88 5.97 -4.54
C GLY A 343 -19.96 7.19 -4.54
N ALA A 344 -18.76 7.10 -3.95
CA ALA A 344 -17.80 8.19 -4.00
C ALA A 344 -17.13 8.27 -5.38
N THR A 345 -17.10 9.45 -5.99
CA THR A 345 -16.43 9.75 -7.26
C THR A 345 -15.31 10.76 -7.03
N ILE A 346 -14.06 10.32 -7.22
CA ILE A 346 -12.89 11.06 -6.75
C ILE A 346 -11.90 11.26 -7.89
N GLY A 347 -11.46 12.52 -8.07
CA GLY A 347 -10.40 12.91 -8.99
C GLY A 347 -10.85 13.32 -10.39
N SER A 348 -12.14 13.23 -10.72
CA SER A 348 -12.66 13.69 -12.02
C SER A 348 -12.66 15.21 -12.15
N ASN A 349 -12.42 15.72 -13.38
CA ASN A 349 -12.50 17.15 -13.67
C ASN A 349 -13.93 17.68 -13.81
N HIS A 350 -14.94 16.81 -13.85
CA HIS A 350 -16.36 17.10 -14.05
C HIS A 350 -16.70 17.81 -15.39
N ASN A 351 -15.80 17.76 -16.35
CA ASN A 351 -16.00 18.29 -17.70
C ASN A 351 -15.07 17.62 -18.73
N SER A 352 -15.24 17.91 -20.00
CA SER A 352 -14.49 17.31 -21.11
C SER A 352 -13.34 18.16 -21.65
N ARG A 353 -12.91 19.21 -20.95
CA ARG A 353 -11.89 20.15 -21.46
C ARG A 353 -10.46 19.65 -21.38
N ALA A 354 -10.17 18.79 -20.41
CA ALA A 354 -8.83 18.30 -20.16
C ALA A 354 -8.90 16.89 -19.56
N ALA A 355 -7.78 16.16 -19.61
CA ALA A 355 -7.57 14.93 -18.91
C ALA A 355 -7.78 15.08 -17.39
N ASP A 356 -8.20 14.03 -16.71
CA ASP A 356 -8.33 14.02 -15.26
C ASP A 356 -6.95 14.00 -14.58
N GLY A 357 -6.84 14.61 -13.46
CA GLY A 357 -5.64 14.75 -12.62
C GLY A 357 -5.81 15.95 -11.73
N GLU A 358 -4.99 16.18 -10.83
CA GLU A 358 -4.23 15.37 -9.88
C GLU A 358 -4.88 15.56 -8.55
N MET A 359 -5.19 14.51 -7.83
CA MET A 359 -5.66 14.62 -6.46
C MET A 359 -4.60 14.03 -5.51
N TYR A 360 -4.34 14.73 -4.41
CA TYR A 360 -3.45 14.27 -3.37
C TYR A 360 -4.19 14.19 -2.03
N ALA A 361 -4.12 13.06 -1.34
CA ALA A 361 -4.62 12.93 0.02
C ALA A 361 -3.58 12.23 0.92
N GLY A 362 -3.36 12.80 2.11
CA GLY A 362 -2.53 12.22 3.16
C GLY A 362 -3.09 10.90 3.70
N ARG A 363 -2.43 10.34 4.71
CA ARG A 363 -2.86 9.08 5.34
C ARG A 363 -4.27 9.18 5.93
N GLY A 364 -5.01 8.09 5.93
CA GLY A 364 -6.32 8.01 6.59
C GLY A 364 -7.44 8.83 5.93
N PHE A 365 -7.30 9.20 4.66
CA PHE A 365 -8.33 9.90 3.91
C PHE A 365 -9.63 9.10 3.83
N TRP A 366 -10.74 9.71 4.22
CA TRP A 366 -12.03 9.02 4.30
C TRP A 366 -13.19 9.86 3.74
N PRO A 367 -13.44 9.81 2.44
CA PRO A 367 -14.65 10.36 1.84
C PRO A 367 -15.87 9.52 2.22
N GLY A 368 -16.94 10.21 2.61
CA GLY A 368 -18.21 9.59 2.96
C GLY A 368 -18.99 9.08 1.74
N LEU A 369 -20.13 8.44 2.02
CA LEU A 369 -21.03 7.91 1.00
C LEU A 369 -21.44 8.97 -0.03
N CYS A 370 -21.44 8.63 -1.32
CA CYS A 370 -21.90 9.51 -2.40
C CYS A 370 -21.28 10.91 -2.35
N SER A 371 -19.99 11.01 -2.04
CA SER A 371 -19.23 12.26 -2.15
C SER A 371 -18.54 12.32 -3.51
N ASP A 372 -18.55 13.51 -4.14
CA ASP A 372 -17.82 13.75 -5.36
C ASP A 372 -16.86 14.95 -5.21
N PHE A 373 -15.65 14.80 -5.74
CA PHE A 373 -14.61 15.82 -5.67
C PHE A 373 -14.05 16.08 -7.05
N LYS A 374 -13.88 17.36 -7.32
CA LYS A 374 -13.14 17.78 -8.48
C LYS A 374 -11.63 17.56 -8.31
N HIS A 375 -10.93 17.27 -9.41
CA HIS A 375 -9.48 17.14 -9.45
C HIS A 375 -8.74 18.44 -9.03
N ASN A 376 -7.40 18.37 -8.92
CA ASN A 376 -6.55 19.43 -8.37
C ASN A 376 -6.92 19.78 -6.93
N SER A 377 -7.37 18.77 -6.18
CA SER A 377 -7.68 18.92 -4.76
C SER A 377 -6.61 18.26 -3.89
N ARG A 378 -6.36 18.85 -2.72
CA ARG A 378 -5.41 18.36 -1.74
C ARG A 378 -6.07 18.24 -0.36
N PHE A 379 -5.76 17.13 0.33
CA PHE A 379 -6.29 16.85 1.67
C PHE A 379 -5.17 16.44 2.61
N ALA A 380 -5.11 17.06 3.78
CA ALA A 380 -4.24 16.65 4.88
C ALA A 380 -4.65 15.27 5.43
N SER A 381 -3.75 14.68 6.19
CA SER A 381 -3.94 13.35 6.78
C SER A 381 -5.19 13.27 7.66
N PHE A 382 -5.87 12.14 7.62
CA PHE A 382 -7.08 11.85 8.39
C PHE A 382 -8.23 12.85 8.15
N THR A 383 -8.34 13.38 6.94
CA THR A 383 -9.49 14.19 6.55
C THR A 383 -10.70 13.30 6.30
N LEU A 384 -11.78 13.56 7.03
CA LEU A 384 -13.11 12.97 6.85
C LEU A 384 -13.97 13.92 6.04
N ILE A 385 -14.61 13.42 5.00
CA ILE A 385 -15.48 14.22 4.13
C ILE A 385 -16.92 13.72 4.29
N SER A 386 -17.83 14.63 4.58
CA SER A 386 -19.25 14.29 4.64
C SER A 386 -19.85 14.08 3.26
N LYS A 387 -20.95 13.34 3.19
CA LYS A 387 -21.74 13.19 1.95
C LYS A 387 -22.03 14.56 1.32
N GLY A 388 -21.75 14.69 0.02
CA GLY A 388 -22.00 15.93 -0.72
C GLY A 388 -21.21 16.05 -2.00
N SER A 389 -21.55 17.03 -2.83
CA SER A 389 -20.84 17.40 -4.03
C SER A 389 -19.93 18.59 -3.76
N TYR A 390 -18.68 18.50 -4.22
CA TYR A 390 -17.63 19.49 -4.04
C TYR A 390 -17.14 19.94 -5.42
N GLN A 391 -17.87 20.88 -6.01
CA GLN A 391 -17.68 21.32 -7.40
C GLN A 391 -16.45 22.17 -7.65
N ASN A 392 -15.80 22.68 -6.60
CA ASN A 392 -14.59 23.49 -6.70
C ASN A 392 -13.41 22.75 -6.10
N GLU A 393 -12.22 23.07 -6.60
CA GLU A 393 -10.96 22.55 -6.10
C GLU A 393 -10.80 22.88 -4.59
N LEU A 394 -10.34 21.89 -3.83
CA LEU A 394 -10.15 21.98 -2.38
C LEU A 394 -8.67 21.90 -2.00
N ASN A 395 -8.27 22.71 -1.02
CA ASN A 395 -6.96 22.64 -0.39
C ASN A 395 -7.12 22.57 1.14
N ILE A 396 -7.40 21.40 1.65
CA ILE A 396 -7.64 21.18 3.07
C ILE A 396 -6.34 20.87 3.80
N THR A 397 -5.83 21.85 4.54
CA THR A 397 -4.53 21.75 5.24
C THR A 397 -4.66 21.42 6.73
N TYR A 398 -5.87 21.12 7.22
CA TYR A 398 -6.14 20.76 8.60
C TYR A 398 -6.25 19.25 8.74
N PRO A 399 -5.26 18.55 9.33
CA PRO A 399 -5.35 17.11 9.55
C PRO A 399 -6.42 16.76 10.59
N PHE A 400 -6.88 15.52 10.58
CA PHE A 400 -7.92 15.03 11.50
C PHE A 400 -9.21 15.85 11.49
N SER A 401 -9.55 16.45 10.36
CA SER A 401 -10.70 17.35 10.20
C SER A 401 -11.94 16.65 9.64
N LEU A 402 -13.10 17.28 9.83
CA LEU A 402 -14.32 17.02 9.05
C LEU A 402 -14.55 18.16 8.08
N VAL A 403 -14.81 17.84 6.83
CA VAL A 403 -15.20 18.79 5.78
C VAL A 403 -16.62 18.49 5.33
N ALA A 404 -17.44 19.52 5.24
CA ALA A 404 -18.83 19.40 4.81
C ALA A 404 -19.17 20.42 3.72
N SER A 405 -19.94 19.97 2.72
CA SER A 405 -20.52 20.84 1.70
C SER A 405 -21.76 21.57 2.23
N ASN A 406 -21.86 22.85 1.99
CA ASN A 406 -23.06 23.65 2.28
C ASN A 406 -23.95 23.85 1.03
N GLY A 407 -23.63 23.16 -0.05
CA GLY A 407 -24.34 23.26 -1.33
C GLY A 407 -23.54 23.98 -2.41
N PRO A 408 -24.08 24.02 -3.63
CA PRO A 408 -23.44 24.71 -4.76
C PRO A 408 -23.22 26.19 -4.47
N CYS A 409 -22.09 26.72 -4.89
CA CYS A 409 -21.77 28.14 -4.76
C CYS A 409 -21.70 28.67 -3.31
N GLN A 410 -21.46 27.81 -2.34
CA GLN A 410 -21.27 28.15 -0.94
C GLN A 410 -19.88 27.75 -0.45
N PRO A 411 -19.32 28.47 0.53
CA PRO A 411 -18.09 28.04 1.20
C PRO A 411 -18.29 26.67 1.87
N VAL A 412 -17.29 25.80 1.80
CA VAL A 412 -17.32 24.55 2.59
C VAL A 412 -17.14 24.85 4.07
N THR A 413 -17.67 23.97 4.91
CA THR A 413 -17.44 24.02 6.36
C THR A 413 -16.32 23.06 6.74
N ILE A 414 -15.36 23.53 7.56
CA ILE A 414 -14.26 22.73 8.10
C ILE A 414 -14.32 22.74 9.63
N ILE A 415 -14.26 21.56 10.25
CA ILE A 415 -14.06 21.40 11.69
C ILE A 415 -12.67 20.79 11.89
N PRO A 416 -11.62 21.60 12.15
CA PRO A 416 -10.29 21.07 12.44
C PRO A 416 -10.27 20.23 13.71
N ALA A 417 -9.36 19.28 13.84
CA ALA A 417 -9.25 18.39 15.00
C ALA A 417 -10.54 17.61 15.33
N TYR A 418 -11.45 17.44 14.37
CA TYR A 418 -12.74 16.77 14.57
C TYR A 418 -12.61 15.38 15.19
N TRP A 419 -11.63 14.60 14.72
CA TRP A 419 -11.40 13.24 15.20
C TRP A 419 -11.05 13.21 16.70
N PHE A 420 -10.27 14.19 17.18
CA PHE A 420 -9.88 14.27 18.58
C PHE A 420 -11.05 14.72 19.48
N MET A 421 -11.96 15.51 18.94
CA MET A 421 -13.10 16.02 19.70
C MET A 421 -14.31 15.07 19.69
N TYR A 422 -14.52 14.33 18.58
CA TYR A 422 -15.80 13.63 18.36
C TYR A 422 -15.68 12.20 17.83
N ASN A 423 -14.52 11.78 17.36
CA ASN A 423 -14.36 10.49 16.68
C ASN A 423 -13.10 9.72 17.12
N MET A 424 -12.66 9.88 18.35
CA MET A 424 -11.46 9.25 18.90
C MET A 424 -11.51 7.71 18.80
N TYR A 425 -12.71 7.13 18.97
CA TYR A 425 -12.91 5.70 18.81
C TYR A 425 -12.45 5.19 17.45
N ALA A 426 -12.75 5.92 16.36
CA ALA A 426 -12.37 5.49 15.02
C ALA A 426 -10.85 5.53 14.82
N ILE A 427 -10.13 6.51 15.39
CA ILE A 427 -8.66 6.56 15.35
C ILE A 427 -8.06 5.32 16.02
N ALA A 428 -8.46 5.08 17.28
CA ALA A 428 -7.91 3.98 18.07
C ALA A 428 -8.24 2.60 17.45
N ARG A 429 -9.48 2.43 16.96
CA ARG A 429 -9.91 1.21 16.28
C ARG A 429 -9.14 0.98 14.98
N ASN A 430 -8.89 2.02 14.18
CA ASN A 430 -8.19 1.88 12.91
C ASN A 430 -6.74 1.43 13.12
N ARG A 431 -6.02 2.00 14.09
CA ARG A 431 -4.67 1.54 14.45
C ARG A 431 -4.66 0.04 14.75
N ALA A 432 -5.48 -0.40 15.71
CA ALA A 432 -5.57 -1.82 16.08
C ALA A 432 -5.99 -2.72 14.89
N LYS A 433 -6.85 -2.22 14.00
CA LYS A 433 -7.27 -2.91 12.77
C LYS A 433 -6.09 -3.12 11.82
N PHE A 434 -5.29 -2.10 11.58
CA PHE A 434 -4.17 -2.18 10.64
C PHE A 434 -3.06 -3.12 11.17
N GLU A 435 -2.71 -3.01 12.45
CA GLU A 435 -1.76 -3.92 13.10
C GLU A 435 -2.22 -5.40 12.97
N LYS A 436 -3.50 -5.69 13.26
CA LYS A 436 -4.07 -7.05 13.17
C LYS A 436 -4.15 -7.58 11.73
N ARG A 437 -4.32 -6.70 10.74
CA ARG A 437 -4.48 -7.07 9.32
C ARG A 437 -3.16 -7.20 8.56
N ASP A 438 -2.06 -6.71 9.10
CA ASP A 438 -0.75 -6.92 8.48
C ASP A 438 -0.30 -8.37 8.66
N ARG A 439 -0.55 -9.18 7.62
CA ARG A 439 -0.19 -10.60 7.59
C ARG A 439 1.05 -10.88 6.76
N ARG A 440 1.73 -9.86 6.27
CA ARG A 440 2.96 -10.02 5.52
C ARG A 440 4.02 -10.67 6.40
N LYS A 441 4.67 -11.70 5.89
CA LYS A 441 5.80 -12.37 6.57
C LYS A 441 7.10 -11.64 6.31
N ILE A 442 7.26 -11.11 5.10
CA ILE A 442 8.40 -10.31 4.69
C ILE A 442 7.92 -8.87 4.46
N LYS A 443 8.54 -7.90 5.16
CA LYS A 443 8.11 -6.50 5.18
C LYS A 443 9.14 -5.61 4.46
N ILE A 444 9.18 -5.67 3.14
CA ILE A 444 10.06 -4.80 2.33
C ILE A 444 9.53 -3.36 2.39
N GLN A 445 8.25 -3.14 2.13
CA GLN A 445 7.64 -1.83 2.35
C GLN A 445 7.37 -1.63 3.84
N HIS A 446 8.10 -0.75 4.48
CA HIS A 446 7.80 -0.31 5.83
C HIS A 446 6.54 0.56 5.84
N ILE A 447 5.73 0.42 6.88
CA ILE A 447 4.44 1.12 6.98
C ILE A 447 4.26 1.68 8.38
N GLU A 448 4.11 2.99 8.48
CA GLU A 448 3.70 3.64 9.73
C GLU A 448 2.18 3.48 9.92
N THR A 449 1.79 2.78 10.98
CA THR A 449 0.38 2.53 11.30
C THR A 449 -0.16 3.44 12.38
N ASP A 450 0.69 4.10 13.15
CA ASP A 450 0.25 5.05 14.17
C ASP A 450 -0.32 6.33 13.51
N PRO A 451 -1.55 6.71 13.81
CA PRO A 451 -2.09 7.99 13.35
C PRO A 451 -1.29 9.20 13.83
N LEU A 452 -0.65 9.09 15.00
CA LEU A 452 0.19 10.14 15.58
C LEU A 452 1.67 9.81 15.32
N ALA A 453 2.17 10.24 14.19
CA ALA A 453 3.55 10.05 13.74
C ALA A 453 4.12 11.40 13.24
N PRO A 454 5.44 11.52 13.02
CA PRO A 454 6.06 12.78 12.67
C PRO A 454 5.42 13.55 11.51
N ASP A 455 4.96 12.86 10.46
CA ASP A 455 4.28 13.46 9.31
C ASP A 455 2.96 14.15 9.69
N THR A 456 2.11 13.48 10.47
CA THR A 456 0.82 14.04 10.89
C THR A 456 0.97 15.11 11.97
N ILE A 457 1.97 14.98 12.85
CA ILE A 457 2.28 16.02 13.85
C ILE A 457 2.79 17.29 13.17
N GLN A 458 3.64 17.16 12.15
CA GLN A 458 4.08 18.29 11.32
C GLN A 458 2.90 19.01 10.65
N GLU A 459 1.91 18.27 10.12
CA GLU A 459 0.68 18.87 9.60
C GLU A 459 -0.12 19.59 10.71
N ILE A 460 -0.16 19.04 11.94
CA ILE A 460 -0.79 19.70 13.08
C ILE A 460 -0.06 21.01 13.45
N GLU A 461 1.29 21.03 13.45
CA GLU A 461 2.05 22.27 13.66
C GLU A 461 1.70 23.33 12.62
N ALA A 462 1.58 22.95 11.35
CA ALA A 462 1.16 23.86 10.28
C ALA A 462 -0.28 24.37 10.47
N ALA A 463 -1.20 23.49 10.87
CA ALA A 463 -2.58 23.87 11.15
C ALA A 463 -2.71 24.80 12.37
N LEU A 464 -1.89 24.61 13.41
CA LEU A 464 -1.81 25.51 14.56
C LEU A 464 -1.39 26.92 14.14
N ARG A 465 -0.34 27.05 13.30
CA ARG A 465 0.11 28.34 12.75
C ARG A 465 -1.01 29.01 11.96
N LYS A 466 -1.67 28.26 11.07
CA LYS A 466 -2.76 28.77 10.24
C LYS A 466 -3.96 29.25 11.08
N LEU A 467 -4.33 28.52 12.13
CA LEU A 467 -5.41 28.95 13.05
C LEU A 467 -5.06 30.28 13.75
N ILE A 468 -3.79 30.48 14.15
CA ILE A 468 -3.34 31.75 14.76
C ILE A 468 -3.41 32.88 13.75
N GLU A 469 -2.91 32.67 12.53
CA GLU A 469 -2.92 33.68 11.43
C GLU A 469 -4.34 34.12 11.09
N LEU A 470 -5.25 33.18 10.86
CA LEU A 470 -6.67 33.49 10.59
C LEU A 470 -7.37 34.16 11.79
N THR A 471 -6.99 33.81 13.03
CA THR A 471 -7.49 34.49 14.22
C THR A 471 -7.00 35.94 14.29
N ALA A 472 -5.74 36.20 13.92
CA ALA A 472 -5.21 37.57 13.82
C ALA A 472 -5.99 38.42 12.80
N GLU A 473 -6.28 37.87 11.61
CA GLU A 473 -7.12 38.50 10.60
C GLU A 473 -8.55 38.77 11.12
N HIS A 474 -9.14 37.81 11.80
CA HIS A 474 -10.45 37.94 12.40
C HIS A 474 -10.51 39.07 13.47
N LEU A 475 -9.52 39.14 14.34
CA LEU A 475 -9.44 40.17 15.39
C LEU A 475 -9.25 41.57 14.78
N LEU A 476 -8.47 41.69 13.70
CA LEU A 476 -8.33 42.95 12.95
C LEU A 476 -9.67 43.39 12.32
N ALA A 477 -10.46 42.44 11.80
CA ALA A 477 -11.75 42.73 11.18
C ALA A 477 -12.83 43.16 12.19
N LEU A 478 -12.79 42.59 13.40
CA LEU A 478 -13.77 42.91 14.46
C LEU A 478 -13.52 44.23 15.18
N LYS A 479 -12.25 44.60 15.28
CA LYS A 479 -11.86 45.78 16.06
C LYS A 479 -11.41 46.90 15.12
N ASN A 480 -12.26 47.92 14.99
CA ASN A 480 -11.90 49.25 14.40
C ASN A 480 -10.77 49.92 15.21
N GLU A 481 -9.95 49.21 15.95
CA GLU A 481 -8.90 49.74 16.81
C GLU A 481 -7.65 50.05 15.98
N LYS A 482 -7.36 51.32 15.77
CA LYS A 482 -6.11 51.87 15.22
C LYS A 482 -4.86 51.26 15.87
N ALA A 483 -4.96 50.83 17.16
CA ALA A 483 -3.88 50.21 17.92
C ALA A 483 -3.48 48.79 17.39
N LEU A 484 -4.43 48.00 16.87
CA LEU A 484 -4.10 46.68 16.26
C LEU A 484 -3.60 46.83 14.84
N ALA A 485 -4.15 47.79 14.09
CA ALA A 485 -3.70 48.07 12.71
C ALA A 485 -2.26 48.63 12.64
N ALA A 486 -1.77 49.23 13.75
CA ALA A 486 -0.40 49.72 13.84
C ALA A 486 0.63 48.65 14.22
N LYS A 487 0.22 47.42 14.58
CA LYS A 487 1.11 46.30 14.93
C LYS A 487 1.70 45.61 13.73
N ASN A 488 2.96 45.18 13.85
CA ASN A 488 3.58 44.35 12.81
C ASN A 488 3.01 42.92 12.84
N LYS A 489 3.29 42.12 11.81
CA LYS A 489 2.77 40.77 11.64
C LYS A 489 3.10 39.85 12.83
N THR A 490 4.30 39.96 13.40
CA THR A 490 4.77 39.15 14.54
C THR A 490 3.99 39.47 15.81
N GLU A 491 3.75 40.76 16.09
CA GLU A 491 2.96 41.19 17.24
C GLU A 491 1.50 40.76 17.13
N LEU A 492 0.91 40.86 15.94
CA LEU A 492 -0.47 40.39 15.68
C LEU A 492 -0.60 38.88 15.89
N TYR A 493 0.40 38.14 15.41
CA TYR A 493 0.46 36.69 15.63
C TYR A 493 0.49 36.34 17.12
N GLN A 494 1.30 37.06 17.93
CA GLN A 494 1.37 36.83 19.36
C GLN A 494 0.02 37.19 20.06
N VAL A 495 -0.59 38.31 19.71
CA VAL A 495 -1.92 38.72 20.25
C VAL A 495 -2.98 37.63 19.94
N ALA A 496 -3.03 37.11 18.74
CA ALA A 496 -3.94 36.04 18.34
C ALA A 496 -3.67 34.73 19.10
N LYS A 497 -2.39 34.38 19.27
CA LYS A 497 -1.96 33.21 20.04
C LYS A 497 -2.42 33.32 21.50
N ASP A 498 -2.21 34.47 22.12
CA ASP A 498 -2.61 34.74 23.51
C ASP A 498 -4.15 34.75 23.64
N PHE A 499 -4.86 35.31 22.66
CA PHE A 499 -6.32 35.29 22.62
C PHE A 499 -6.87 33.85 22.62
N LEU A 500 -6.34 32.96 21.75
CA LEU A 500 -6.74 31.56 21.69
C LEU A 500 -6.43 30.79 22.99
N HIS A 501 -5.41 31.21 23.73
CA HIS A 501 -5.06 30.64 25.04
C HIS A 501 -5.97 31.06 26.16
N GLN A 502 -6.23 32.39 26.25
CA GLN A 502 -6.89 33.01 27.38
C GLN A 502 -8.41 32.94 27.31
N ASN A 503 -8.98 32.67 26.13
CA ASN A 503 -10.43 32.65 25.91
C ASN A 503 -10.92 31.24 25.49
N PRO A 504 -10.89 30.27 26.42
CA PRO A 504 -11.22 28.88 26.14
C PRO A 504 -12.64 28.63 25.62
N ASP A 505 -13.58 29.48 26.02
CA ASP A 505 -15.00 29.35 25.73
C ASP A 505 -15.47 30.29 24.60
N ALA A 506 -14.56 31.06 24.01
CA ALA A 506 -14.89 31.93 22.90
C ALA A 506 -15.45 31.12 21.70
N SER A 507 -16.61 31.58 21.22
CA SER A 507 -17.32 30.96 20.09
C SER A 507 -17.35 31.93 18.90
N PHE A 508 -16.60 31.63 17.88
CA PHE A 508 -16.58 32.38 16.62
C PHE A 508 -16.19 31.46 15.48
N THR A 509 -16.26 31.92 14.25
CA THR A 509 -15.85 31.22 13.06
C THR A 509 -14.73 32.00 12.35
N LEU A 510 -13.87 31.29 11.66
CA LEU A 510 -12.84 31.90 10.81
C LEU A 510 -13.19 31.71 9.33
N LYS A 511 -12.79 32.65 8.51
CA LYS A 511 -12.87 32.53 7.06
C LYS A 511 -11.50 32.14 6.52
N ASP A 512 -11.43 31.02 5.81
CA ASP A 512 -10.21 30.56 5.15
C ASP A 512 -10.41 30.61 3.63
N ASN A 513 -9.82 31.59 2.98
CA ASN A 513 -10.00 31.82 1.55
C ASN A 513 -9.21 30.80 0.70
N ASP A 514 -8.21 30.11 1.25
CA ASP A 514 -7.32 29.21 0.54
C ASP A 514 -7.84 27.76 0.49
N SER A 515 -8.81 27.43 1.34
CA SER A 515 -9.28 26.03 1.48
C SER A 515 -10.26 25.59 0.39
N GLN A 516 -10.91 26.52 -0.31
CA GLN A 516 -11.76 26.23 -1.48
C GLN A 516 -11.63 27.35 -2.51
N LYS A 517 -11.44 26.98 -3.76
CA LYS A 517 -11.42 27.96 -4.87
C LYS A 517 -12.77 28.66 -4.99
N LYS A 518 -12.76 29.95 -5.24
CA LYS A 518 -13.90 30.90 -5.38
C LYS A 518 -14.61 31.29 -4.08
N PHE A 519 -14.93 30.37 -3.19
CA PHE A 519 -15.83 30.66 -2.05
C PHE A 519 -15.13 30.62 -0.70
N GLY A 520 -13.93 30.01 -0.63
CA GLY A 520 -13.21 29.79 0.62
C GLY A 520 -13.93 28.75 1.50
N ALA A 521 -13.58 28.75 2.77
CA ALA A 521 -14.15 27.86 3.78
C ALA A 521 -14.53 28.62 5.05
N ILE A 522 -15.50 28.08 5.77
CA ILE A 522 -15.86 28.51 7.14
C ILE A 522 -15.23 27.48 8.10
N VAL A 523 -14.28 27.94 8.91
CA VAL A 523 -13.63 27.13 9.95
C VAL A 523 -14.40 27.29 11.25
N LEU A 524 -14.99 26.19 11.72
CA LEU A 524 -15.78 26.14 12.95
C LEU A 524 -14.91 25.76 14.15
N LYS A 525 -15.30 26.27 15.32
CA LYS A 525 -14.70 25.91 16.63
C LYS A 525 -13.18 26.10 16.71
N PRO A 526 -12.61 27.20 16.22
CA PRO A 526 -11.14 27.36 16.12
C PRO A 526 -10.43 27.27 17.48
N VAL A 527 -11.01 27.79 18.56
CA VAL A 527 -10.42 27.70 19.90
C VAL A 527 -10.34 26.27 20.40
N LYS A 528 -11.43 25.50 20.24
CA LYS A 528 -11.45 24.08 20.64
C LYS A 528 -10.47 23.25 19.80
N ALA A 529 -10.39 23.52 18.50
CA ALA A 529 -9.44 22.87 17.59
C ALA A 529 -7.99 23.19 17.96
N TYR A 530 -7.67 24.45 18.20
CA TYR A 530 -6.36 24.90 18.65
C TYR A 530 -5.89 24.17 19.93
N LYS A 531 -6.77 24.08 20.93
CA LYS A 531 -6.50 23.36 22.18
C LYS A 531 -6.30 21.87 21.96
N ALA A 532 -7.18 21.24 21.18
CA ALA A 532 -7.09 19.82 20.87
C ALA A 532 -5.77 19.49 20.16
N TYR A 533 -5.38 20.25 19.15
CA TYR A 533 -4.10 20.06 18.47
C TYR A 533 -2.90 20.21 19.41
N ARG A 534 -2.85 21.26 20.24
CA ARG A 534 -1.75 21.43 21.21
C ARG A 534 -1.62 20.27 22.18
N ARG A 535 -2.77 19.76 22.67
CA ARG A 535 -2.79 18.60 23.58
C ARG A 535 -2.27 17.35 22.91
N ILE A 536 -2.62 17.13 21.64
CA ILE A 536 -2.15 15.98 20.87
C ILE A 536 -0.65 16.06 20.59
N VAL A 537 -0.10 17.24 20.30
CA VAL A 537 1.35 17.43 20.17
C VAL A 537 2.08 17.05 21.47
N LYS A 538 1.59 17.53 22.63
CA LYS A 538 2.16 17.15 23.93
C LYS A 538 2.03 15.64 24.19
N PHE A 539 0.87 15.08 23.91
CA PHE A 539 0.61 13.64 24.07
C PHE A 539 1.57 12.80 23.22
N PHE A 540 1.75 13.15 21.95
CA PHE A 540 2.71 12.48 21.06
C PHE A 540 4.14 12.57 21.63
N ALA A 541 4.57 13.77 22.00
CA ALA A 541 5.94 13.98 22.47
C ALA A 541 6.23 13.20 23.76
N VAL A 542 5.38 13.30 24.75
CA VAL A 542 5.54 12.60 26.05
C VAL A 542 5.45 11.08 25.88
N ARG A 543 4.50 10.57 25.09
CA ARG A 543 4.40 9.16 24.78
C ARG A 543 5.70 8.64 24.12
N THR A 544 6.21 9.36 23.12
CA THR A 544 7.46 8.99 22.43
C THR A 544 8.65 8.95 23.38
N LEU A 545 8.75 9.92 24.28
CA LEU A 545 9.81 9.95 25.30
C LEU A 545 9.65 8.81 26.35
N THR A 546 8.43 8.44 26.73
CA THR A 546 8.20 7.26 27.59
C THR A 546 8.55 5.95 26.88
N GLU A 547 8.21 5.81 25.61
CA GLU A 547 8.61 4.66 24.79
C GLU A 547 10.13 4.55 24.62
N TYR A 548 10.81 5.68 24.53
CA TYR A 548 12.29 5.73 24.56
C TYR A 548 12.85 5.23 25.88
N CYS A 549 12.33 5.71 27.03
CA CYS A 549 12.75 5.23 28.34
C CYS A 549 12.60 3.71 28.49
N ASP A 550 11.49 3.16 27.99
CA ASP A 550 11.27 1.70 27.98
C ASP A 550 12.37 0.96 27.20
N ARG A 551 12.75 1.48 26.02
CA ARG A 551 13.78 0.86 25.17
C ARG A 551 15.16 0.85 25.83
N ILE A 552 15.51 1.90 26.57
CA ILE A 552 16.79 1.98 27.27
C ILE A 552 16.76 1.40 28.69
N GLY A 553 15.62 0.81 29.10
CA GLY A 553 15.45 0.15 30.40
C GLY A 553 15.37 1.11 31.59
N ARG A 554 14.94 2.35 31.38
CA ARG A 554 14.80 3.39 32.42
C ARG A 554 13.33 3.72 32.69
N GLN A 555 13.05 4.25 33.91
CA GLN A 555 11.71 4.69 34.27
C GLN A 555 11.46 6.17 33.96
N GLY A 556 12.50 6.98 33.82
CA GLY A 556 12.47 8.41 33.51
C GLY A 556 13.70 8.85 32.74
N LEU A 557 13.67 10.08 32.24
CA LEU A 557 14.79 10.73 31.56
C LEU A 557 15.77 11.33 32.58
N SER A 558 17.06 11.21 32.30
CA SER A 558 18.13 11.92 32.97
C SER A 558 18.64 13.08 32.11
N TYR A 559 19.42 13.99 32.71
CA TYR A 559 20.14 15.04 31.98
C TYR A 559 21.06 14.48 30.88
N GLU A 560 21.68 13.31 31.14
CA GLU A 560 22.53 12.63 30.15
C GLU A 560 21.70 12.12 28.95
N ASP A 561 20.48 11.59 29.20
CA ASP A 561 19.59 11.14 28.13
C ASP A 561 19.14 12.28 27.26
N ILE A 562 18.75 13.42 27.86
CA ILE A 562 18.37 14.63 27.13
C ILE A 562 19.54 15.12 26.26
N ARG A 563 20.73 15.14 26.80
CA ARG A 563 21.94 15.52 26.02
C ARG A 563 22.13 14.57 24.83
N LYS A 564 22.07 13.24 25.05
CA LYS A 564 22.20 12.26 23.98
C LYS A 564 21.14 12.43 22.90
N ILE A 565 19.89 12.74 23.29
CA ILE A 565 18.79 13.00 22.33
C ILE A 565 19.05 14.31 21.59
N SER A 566 19.49 15.37 22.27
CA SER A 566 19.76 16.68 21.66
C SER A 566 20.98 16.68 20.74
N ASP A 567 21.94 15.77 20.96
CA ASP A 567 23.08 15.56 20.07
C ASP A 567 22.71 14.83 18.77
N GLN A 568 21.51 14.23 18.70
CA GLN A 568 21.01 13.61 17.46
C GLN A 568 20.62 14.65 16.42
N PRO A 569 20.77 14.36 15.13
CA PRO A 569 20.28 15.23 14.07
C PRO A 569 18.79 15.48 14.22
N LEU A 570 18.42 16.75 14.25
CA LEU A 570 17.01 17.12 14.25
C LEU A 570 16.48 17.13 12.81
N TYR A 571 15.63 16.16 12.50
CA TYR A 571 14.96 16.12 11.22
C TYR A 571 13.62 16.86 11.31
N ALA A 572 13.46 17.79 10.39
CA ALA A 572 12.20 18.45 10.05
C ALA A 572 11.77 17.99 8.65
N ASN A 573 10.54 18.27 8.25
CA ASN A 573 10.01 17.90 6.94
C ASN A 573 9.97 16.38 6.70
N TRP A 574 9.04 15.75 7.40
CA TRP A 574 8.78 14.33 7.26
C TRP A 574 7.87 14.04 6.06
N VAL A 575 8.26 13.06 5.27
CA VAL A 575 7.58 12.67 4.04
C VAL A 575 7.11 11.22 4.14
N ASN A 576 5.87 10.99 3.73
CA ASN A 576 5.33 9.64 3.59
C ASN A 576 5.75 9.06 2.22
N VAL A 577 6.67 8.12 2.24
CA VAL A 577 7.26 7.46 1.07
C VAL A 577 6.70 6.04 0.97
N GLY A 578 5.60 5.88 0.27
CA GLY A 578 4.97 4.57 0.08
C GLY A 578 4.36 3.95 1.36
N GLY A 579 4.20 4.72 2.44
CA GLY A 579 3.76 4.24 3.76
C GLY A 579 4.83 4.36 4.85
N GLN A 580 6.11 4.44 4.50
CA GLN A 580 7.21 4.71 5.40
C GLN A 580 7.40 6.21 5.62
N ILE A 581 7.65 6.63 6.85
CA ILE A 581 7.89 8.04 7.17
C ILE A 581 9.41 8.27 7.19
N ILE A 582 9.88 9.06 6.24
CA ILE A 582 11.31 9.39 6.05
C ILE A 582 11.47 10.92 6.08
N SER A 583 12.60 11.45 6.58
CA SER A 583 12.85 12.88 6.48
C SER A 583 13.25 13.28 5.04
N GLU A 584 12.93 14.51 4.65
CA GLU A 584 13.29 15.05 3.34
C GLU A 584 14.81 15.06 3.10
N SER A 585 15.60 15.25 4.16
CA SER A 585 17.07 15.18 4.08
C SER A 585 17.59 13.80 3.72
N HIS A 586 17.00 12.71 4.25
CA HIS A 586 17.36 11.35 3.85
C HIS A 586 16.95 11.05 2.41
N LEU A 587 15.82 11.60 1.94
CA LEU A 587 15.49 11.47 0.53
C LEU A 587 16.49 12.18 -0.38
N THR A 588 16.95 13.36 0.02
CA THR A 588 18.00 14.07 -0.70
C THR A 588 19.29 13.26 -0.73
N GLU A 589 19.71 12.69 0.40
CA GLU A 589 20.85 11.76 0.48
C GLU A 589 20.69 10.56 -0.45
N LEU A 590 19.54 9.90 -0.44
CA LEU A 590 19.24 8.79 -1.36
C LEU A 590 19.42 9.22 -2.81
N PHE A 591 18.86 10.37 -3.20
CA PHE A 591 18.95 10.85 -4.56
C PHE A 591 20.38 11.19 -4.98
N ASP A 592 21.18 11.75 -4.09
CA ASP A 592 22.60 12.00 -4.35
C ASP A 592 23.39 10.70 -4.52
N LEU A 593 23.12 9.67 -3.70
CA LEU A 593 23.72 8.35 -3.83
C LEU A 593 23.35 7.66 -5.15
N ILE A 594 22.11 7.81 -5.60
CA ILE A 594 21.65 7.30 -6.91
C ILE A 594 22.32 8.06 -8.05
N LYS A 595 22.37 9.38 -7.98
CA LYS A 595 22.96 10.23 -9.02
C LYS A 595 24.46 9.99 -9.19
N ASN A 596 25.19 9.75 -8.11
CA ASN A 596 26.63 9.49 -8.14
C ASN A 596 27.00 8.01 -8.37
N ASN A 597 26.03 7.12 -8.63
CA ASN A 597 26.18 5.66 -8.83
C ASN A 597 26.65 4.87 -7.59
N SER A 598 26.60 5.43 -6.38
CA SER A 598 26.83 4.65 -5.16
C SER A 598 25.69 3.67 -4.90
N ILE A 599 24.48 4.03 -5.32
CA ILE A 599 23.30 3.16 -5.41
C ILE A 599 22.95 3.04 -6.90
N ASP A 600 22.98 1.81 -7.45
CA ASP A 600 22.73 1.54 -8.84
C ASP A 600 21.75 0.38 -9.11
N THR A 601 21.12 -0.14 -8.05
CA THR A 601 20.08 -1.17 -8.11
C THR A 601 18.90 -0.85 -7.19
N TRP A 602 17.71 -1.32 -7.54
CA TRP A 602 16.52 -1.18 -6.70
C TRP A 602 16.66 -1.90 -5.35
N GLN A 603 17.39 -3.01 -5.30
CA GLN A 603 17.69 -3.69 -4.04
C GLN A 603 18.46 -2.77 -3.07
N GLN A 604 19.48 -2.05 -3.54
CA GLN A 604 20.21 -1.09 -2.70
C GLN A 604 19.32 0.09 -2.26
N VAL A 605 18.35 0.50 -3.08
CA VAL A 605 17.34 1.48 -2.65
C VAL A 605 16.51 0.92 -1.49
N HIS A 606 16.09 -0.34 -1.56
CA HIS A 606 15.36 -1.00 -0.46
C HIS A 606 16.23 -1.12 0.82
N GLU A 607 17.50 -1.45 0.67
CA GLU A 607 18.46 -1.48 1.80
C GLU A 607 18.61 -0.10 2.45
N PHE A 608 18.56 0.98 1.66
CA PHE A 608 18.54 2.35 2.19
C PHE A 608 17.25 2.63 2.97
N TYR A 609 16.08 2.22 2.48
CA TYR A 609 14.82 2.31 3.22
C TYR A 609 14.87 1.55 4.54
N ASP A 610 15.48 0.37 4.58
CA ASP A 610 15.70 -0.43 5.80
C ASP A 610 16.60 0.32 6.80
N SER A 611 17.66 0.98 6.33
CA SER A 611 18.54 1.78 7.16
C SER A 611 17.80 2.97 7.80
N CYS A 612 16.94 3.65 7.04
CA CYS A 612 16.07 4.72 7.56
C CYS A 612 15.11 4.19 8.63
N GLN A 613 14.52 3.00 8.42
CA GLN A 613 13.61 2.38 9.38
C GLN A 613 14.32 2.03 10.70
N THR A 614 15.54 1.54 10.64
CA THR A 614 16.32 1.18 11.83
C THR A 614 16.56 2.39 12.73
N LYS A 615 16.77 3.57 12.16
CA LYS A 615 17.03 4.82 12.88
C LYS A 615 15.77 5.65 13.17
N TYR A 616 14.63 5.27 12.60
CA TYR A 616 13.39 6.04 12.67
C TYR A 616 12.98 6.39 14.10
N GLU A 617 13.10 5.43 15.03
CA GLU A 617 12.69 5.63 16.42
C GLU A 617 13.62 6.62 17.17
N GLU A 618 14.89 6.69 16.82
CA GLU A 618 15.84 7.67 17.40
C GLU A 618 15.49 9.08 16.91
N TYR A 619 15.25 9.23 15.62
CA TYR A 619 14.88 10.52 15.02
C TYR A 619 13.52 11.01 15.51
N LYS A 620 12.57 10.10 15.72
CA LYS A 620 11.25 10.41 16.29
C LYS A 620 11.38 10.96 17.72
N VAL A 621 12.32 10.43 18.52
CA VAL A 621 12.58 10.90 19.89
C VAL A 621 13.19 12.31 19.89
N ALA A 622 14.19 12.59 19.04
CA ALA A 622 14.75 13.94 18.90
C ALA A 622 13.69 14.97 18.44
N TYR A 623 12.83 14.56 17.49
CA TYR A 623 11.71 15.40 17.06
C TYR A 623 10.71 15.65 18.20
N ALA A 624 10.37 14.64 19.00
CA ALA A 624 9.45 14.75 20.14
C ALA A 624 9.99 15.71 21.22
N LEU A 625 11.27 15.65 21.54
CA LEU A 625 11.91 16.56 22.46
C LEU A 625 11.83 18.01 21.94
N ASN A 626 12.19 18.23 20.70
CA ASN A 626 12.12 19.56 20.07
C ASN A 626 10.71 20.15 20.02
N LEU A 627 9.67 19.30 19.86
CA LEU A 627 8.27 19.75 19.92
C LEU A 627 7.92 20.36 21.28
N LEU A 628 8.36 19.75 22.38
CA LEU A 628 8.14 20.31 23.73
C LEU A 628 8.88 21.65 23.89
N GLU A 629 10.13 21.71 23.48
CA GLU A 629 10.91 22.94 23.53
C GLU A 629 10.29 24.08 22.73
N LYS A 630 9.80 23.79 21.51
CA LYS A 630 9.07 24.75 20.68
C LYS A 630 7.75 25.22 21.33
N LEU A 631 7.00 24.31 21.94
CA LEU A 631 5.72 24.66 22.60
C LEU A 631 5.91 25.64 23.74
N TYR A 632 7.04 25.57 24.46
CA TYR A 632 7.36 26.41 25.61
C TYR A 632 8.41 27.47 25.32
N SER A 633 8.98 27.49 24.10
CA SER A 633 9.99 28.46 23.60
C SER A 633 11.25 28.52 24.45
N ARG A 634 11.69 27.38 24.99
CA ARG A 634 12.93 27.21 25.78
C ARG A 634 13.36 25.73 25.82
N PRO A 635 14.64 25.44 26.12
CA PRO A 635 15.14 24.08 26.32
C PRO A 635 14.35 23.36 27.44
N ILE A 636 14.20 22.05 27.30
CA ILE A 636 13.49 21.23 28.29
C ILE A 636 14.18 21.29 29.67
N THR A 637 15.52 21.37 29.70
CA THR A 637 16.32 21.50 30.93
C THR A 637 16.01 22.76 31.73
N ASP A 638 15.48 23.79 31.08
CA ASP A 638 15.14 25.08 31.70
C ASP A 638 13.67 25.14 32.17
N PHE A 639 12.93 24.03 32.07
CA PHE A 639 11.57 23.97 32.56
C PHE A 639 11.58 23.94 34.08
N ASN A 640 10.69 24.72 34.67
CA ASN A 640 10.47 24.63 36.11
C ASN A 640 9.44 23.55 36.45
N LYS A 641 9.37 23.15 37.72
CA LYS A 641 8.43 22.13 38.21
C LYS A 641 7.00 22.35 37.74
N LYS A 642 6.50 23.59 37.77
CA LYS A 642 5.14 23.92 37.33
C LYS A 642 4.89 23.56 35.85
N VAL A 643 5.90 23.68 34.99
CA VAL A 643 5.79 23.32 33.56
C VAL A 643 5.77 21.80 33.41
N TYR A 644 6.64 21.07 34.11
CA TYR A 644 6.63 19.61 34.07
C TYR A 644 5.30 19.04 34.60
N ASP A 645 4.85 19.51 35.78
CA ASP A 645 3.55 19.10 36.34
C ASP A 645 2.40 19.39 35.38
N GLY A 646 2.44 20.54 34.72
CA GLY A 646 1.42 20.90 33.71
C GLY A 646 1.45 20.03 32.46
N ILE A 647 2.63 19.59 32.02
CA ILE A 647 2.76 18.63 30.91
C ILE A 647 2.21 17.27 31.32
N ILE A 648 2.58 16.77 32.48
CA ILE A 648 2.12 15.48 33.02
C ILE A 648 0.60 15.48 33.15
N GLU A 649 0.01 16.51 33.75
CA GLU A 649 -1.43 16.63 33.92
C GLU A 649 -2.19 16.74 32.60
N ASP A 650 -1.70 17.54 31.65
CA ASP A 650 -2.27 17.65 30.30
C ASP A 650 -2.29 16.29 29.59
N VAL A 651 -1.23 15.47 29.71
CA VAL A 651 -1.15 14.15 29.08
C VAL A 651 -2.08 13.17 29.78
N LYS A 652 -2.12 13.13 31.10
CA LYS A 652 -3.06 12.28 31.86
C LYS A 652 -4.52 12.62 31.53
N THR A 653 -4.83 13.91 31.51
CA THR A 653 -6.16 14.41 31.11
C THR A 653 -6.49 13.95 29.68
N SER A 654 -5.53 14.05 28.76
CA SER A 654 -5.71 13.57 27.39
C SER A 654 -5.95 12.06 27.33
N CYS A 655 -5.19 11.25 28.08
CA CYS A 655 -5.38 9.80 28.18
C CYS A 655 -6.78 9.46 28.70
N LYS A 656 -7.23 10.16 29.75
CA LYS A 656 -8.55 9.97 30.33
C LYS A 656 -9.65 10.31 29.32
N GLU A 657 -9.59 11.49 28.72
CA GLU A 657 -10.59 11.93 27.74
C GLU A 657 -10.63 11.04 26.48
N MET A 658 -9.48 10.52 26.03
CA MET A 658 -9.43 9.55 24.94
C MET A 658 -10.17 8.25 25.30
N CYS A 659 -9.92 7.69 26.49
CA CYS A 659 -10.60 6.50 26.96
C CYS A 659 -12.11 6.74 27.16
N ASP A 660 -12.47 7.85 27.78
CA ASP A 660 -13.87 8.24 28.02
C ASP A 660 -14.62 8.43 26.68
N ALA A 661 -13.98 9.08 25.69
CA ALA A 661 -14.55 9.25 24.35
C ALA A 661 -14.72 7.92 23.59
N ILE A 662 -13.78 6.99 23.73
CA ILE A 662 -13.87 5.65 23.15
C ILE A 662 -15.04 4.88 23.79
N LEU A 663 -15.14 4.90 25.11
CA LEU A 663 -16.24 4.26 25.84
C LEU A 663 -17.59 4.88 25.48
N ALA A 664 -17.68 6.21 25.51
CA ALA A 664 -18.92 6.95 25.21
C ALA A 664 -19.38 6.71 23.77
N SER A 665 -18.44 6.66 22.81
CA SER A 665 -18.78 6.36 21.42
C SER A 665 -19.36 4.95 21.27
N ARG A 666 -18.80 3.96 21.97
CA ARG A 666 -19.29 2.58 21.93
C ARG A 666 -20.60 2.43 22.71
N LYS A 667 -20.76 3.14 23.83
CA LYS A 667 -21.97 3.13 24.63
C LYS A 667 -23.21 3.59 23.86
N LYS A 668 -23.05 4.51 22.90
CA LYS A 668 -24.15 4.91 22.00
C LYS A 668 -24.77 3.72 21.24
N ASP A 669 -23.99 2.69 20.94
CA ASP A 669 -24.53 1.50 20.26
C ASP A 669 -25.51 0.72 21.12
N TYR A 670 -25.42 0.86 22.46
CA TYR A 670 -26.28 0.19 23.44
C TYR A 670 -27.41 1.09 23.95
N ASP A 671 -27.17 2.40 24.07
CA ASP A 671 -28.10 3.35 24.70
C ASP A 671 -29.03 4.03 23.69
N ASP A 672 -28.69 4.04 22.41
CA ASP A 672 -29.48 4.70 21.37
C ASP A 672 -30.84 4.01 21.18
N VAL A 673 -31.93 4.76 21.36
CA VAL A 673 -33.29 4.26 21.26
C VAL A 673 -33.61 3.70 19.90
N PHE A 674 -33.14 4.34 18.80
CA PHE A 674 -33.38 3.86 17.44
C PHE A 674 -32.64 2.56 17.14
N ARG A 675 -31.42 2.38 17.67
CA ARG A 675 -30.70 1.11 17.53
C ARG A 675 -31.35 -0.01 18.33
N ARG A 676 -31.88 0.27 19.52
CA ARG A 676 -32.62 -0.72 20.32
C ARG A 676 -33.89 -1.21 19.65
N GLN A 677 -34.53 -0.39 18.81
CA GLN A 677 -35.73 -0.78 18.08
C GLN A 677 -35.50 -1.94 17.09
N THR A 678 -34.28 -2.21 16.69
CA THR A 678 -33.96 -3.34 15.82
C THR A 678 -33.89 -4.68 16.54
N TYR A 679 -33.94 -4.68 17.88
CA TYR A 679 -33.91 -5.88 18.73
C TYR A 679 -35.24 -6.04 19.47
N ARG A 680 -35.65 -7.28 19.69
CA ARG A 680 -36.88 -7.59 20.45
C ARG A 680 -36.80 -7.18 21.91
N ASN A 681 -35.58 -7.26 22.50
CA ASN A 681 -35.31 -6.88 23.88
C ASN A 681 -33.79 -6.78 24.12
N THR A 682 -33.42 -6.29 25.32
CA THR A 682 -32.00 -6.11 25.71
C THR A 682 -31.19 -7.41 25.72
N LYS A 683 -31.81 -8.54 26.11
CA LYS A 683 -31.10 -9.86 26.13
C LYS A 683 -30.71 -10.31 24.73
N GLU A 684 -31.59 -10.10 23.75
CA GLU A 684 -31.28 -10.39 22.34
C GLU A 684 -30.16 -9.46 21.83
N MET A 685 -30.24 -8.18 22.16
CA MET A 685 -29.20 -7.23 21.80
C MET A 685 -27.82 -7.64 22.35
N GLU A 686 -27.75 -7.97 23.65
CA GLU A 686 -26.51 -8.43 24.30
C GLU A 686 -26.00 -9.75 23.69
N ALA A 687 -26.88 -10.67 23.34
CA ALA A 687 -26.49 -11.91 22.68
C ALA A 687 -25.91 -11.70 21.27
N VAL A 688 -26.38 -10.65 20.54
CA VAL A 688 -25.97 -10.34 19.17
C VAL A 688 -24.69 -9.51 19.11
N ILE A 689 -24.59 -8.46 19.94
CA ILE A 689 -23.46 -7.49 19.87
C ILE A 689 -22.49 -7.61 21.06
N GLY A 690 -22.70 -8.52 21.99
CA GLY A 690 -21.92 -8.72 23.22
C GLY A 690 -22.21 -7.66 24.28
N ASN A 691 -21.65 -7.85 25.47
CA ASN A 691 -21.68 -6.84 26.52
C ASN A 691 -20.57 -5.79 26.33
N ILE A 692 -20.88 -4.55 26.64
CA ILE A 692 -19.88 -3.46 26.55
C ILE A 692 -18.73 -3.66 27.56
N SER A 693 -19.03 -4.25 28.72
CA SER A 693 -18.05 -4.56 29.77
C SER A 693 -17.00 -5.56 29.32
N ASP A 694 -17.35 -6.47 28.41
CA ASP A 694 -16.51 -7.57 27.97
C ASP A 694 -15.79 -7.24 26.64
N ASN A 695 -15.87 -6.01 26.20
CA ASN A 695 -15.25 -5.57 24.96
C ASN A 695 -13.73 -5.45 25.10
N GLU A 696 -12.99 -6.43 24.57
CA GLU A 696 -11.52 -6.52 24.62
C GLU A 696 -10.81 -5.24 24.18
N PHE A 697 -11.34 -4.53 23.17
CA PHE A 697 -10.74 -3.31 22.70
C PHE A 697 -10.84 -2.17 23.74
N ILE A 698 -11.99 -2.06 24.43
CA ILE A 698 -12.20 -1.05 25.49
C ILE A 698 -11.32 -1.38 26.70
N MET A 699 -11.32 -2.64 27.14
CA MET A 699 -10.48 -3.10 28.26
C MET A 699 -8.99 -2.86 27.97
N GLY A 700 -8.49 -3.28 26.83
CA GLY A 700 -7.10 -3.05 26.43
C GLY A 700 -6.74 -1.56 26.27
N THR A 701 -7.70 -0.69 25.97
CA THR A 701 -7.47 0.76 25.96
C THR A 701 -7.32 1.33 27.37
N GLN A 702 -8.10 0.84 28.33
CA GLN A 702 -8.00 1.24 29.73
C GLN A 702 -6.69 0.76 30.37
N GLU A 703 -6.25 -0.45 30.06
CA GLU A 703 -4.96 -1.00 30.52
C GLU A 703 -3.78 -0.18 29.99
N ARG A 704 -3.78 0.11 28.68
CA ARG A 704 -2.74 0.96 28.05
C ARG A 704 -2.70 2.36 28.66
N ARG A 705 -3.87 2.94 28.97
CA ARG A 705 -3.99 4.21 29.68
C ARG A 705 -3.30 4.13 31.04
N SER A 706 -3.70 3.16 31.90
CA SER A 706 -3.14 3.00 33.24
C SER A 706 -1.63 2.80 33.24
N LEU A 707 -1.11 2.06 32.25
CA LEU A 707 0.32 1.86 32.09
C LEU A 707 1.03 3.17 31.69
N LEU A 708 0.49 3.91 30.73
CA LEU A 708 1.08 5.17 30.29
C LEU A 708 1.07 6.23 31.39
N GLU A 709 -0.04 6.37 32.14
CA GLU A 709 -0.15 7.31 33.28
C GLU A 709 0.94 7.06 34.34
N LYS A 710 1.19 5.80 34.69
CA LYS A 710 2.26 5.41 35.62
C LYS A 710 3.66 5.76 35.10
N LYS A 711 3.90 5.65 33.82
CA LYS A 711 5.20 5.97 33.19
C LYS A 711 5.40 7.50 33.12
N VAL A 712 4.36 8.22 32.75
CA VAL A 712 4.41 9.68 32.65
C VAL A 712 4.73 10.34 33.99
N ASP A 713 4.23 9.78 35.10
CA ASP A 713 4.55 10.27 36.46
C ASP A 713 6.05 10.22 36.78
N LYS A 714 6.78 9.30 36.18
CA LYS A 714 8.19 9.10 36.44
C LYS A 714 9.11 9.75 35.39
N LEU A 715 8.52 10.17 34.25
CA LEU A 715 9.30 10.59 33.07
C LEU A 715 10.27 11.73 33.38
N PHE A 716 9.86 12.70 34.18
CA PHE A 716 10.63 13.89 34.51
C PHE A 716 11.06 13.96 35.99
N ALA A 717 11.09 12.82 36.70
CA ALA A 717 11.40 12.80 38.14
C ALA A 717 12.73 13.50 38.47
N ASP A 718 13.80 13.20 37.72
CA ASP A 718 15.13 13.78 37.93
C ASP A 718 15.20 15.32 37.78
N PHE A 719 14.20 15.92 37.07
CA PHE A 719 14.14 17.37 36.83
C PHE A 719 13.19 18.10 37.79
N ILE A 720 12.40 17.36 38.56
CA ILE A 720 11.42 17.93 39.50
C ILE A 720 11.98 17.97 40.93
N GLU A 721 12.90 17.07 41.24
CA GLU A 721 13.53 16.95 42.58
C GLU A 721 14.63 17.97 42.84
N ASP A 722 15.18 18.60 41.81
CA ASP A 722 16.14 19.73 41.91
C ASP A 722 15.37 21.08 41.92
#